data_be060f21b70ffb305f2d70322384f12f
#
_entry.id   be060f21b70ffb305f2d70322384f12f
#
_cell.length_a   1.000
_cell.length_b   1.000
_cell.length_c   1.000
_cell.angle_alpha   90.00
_cell.angle_beta   90.00
_cell.angle_gamma   90.00
#
_symmetry.space_group_name_H-M   'P 1'
#
loop_
_entity.id
_entity.type
_entity.pdbx_description
1 polymer ?
#
loop_
_entity_poly.entity_id
_entity_poly.type
_entity_poly.pdbx_seq_one_letter_code
_entity_poly.pdbx_strand_id
1 'polypeptide(L)'
;MLPASRSYGPIPCPVQALLIASSLALGWLLTPPPALGQEEVLKAVGKLDVSGKITSLKPGQITVLQANGEKLTAKIQNKNEKALSLEGGKYILPLPAEIKVAGQLPANLIEPGMLLRCQARLNKQGDVEAPVAAFEVAPLTAEELRIENGNSLNDEFREVQVAGRVQKLAESKLTLMVQKSKAAPKGKLLLEINPEGNLSISDDSLSRVLPGDEVKAMEVIKFSNGDQVVRRIEVTLTAKREKATLSYDDQLELKHSKLSDEPQAARVLKSEHFVLYTDISDRSAAVLLEKLERMYSLVGKYYTKRPRKPIECYVVSELDNFPGLPGDAVESIASGAGVTRSRQLINSRKGEIVDVESIVYSCDDHGVVQHEAVHSFCNLTFGSAGPVWYAEGMAEMGQYWKPEELGVNVDPVVIDYLTNAEKKPLDEIVKAGQITGDSWQAYAWRWALCHLLAAHPTHAQKFRKLGVEMMIEKEGASFETCYGDVARQLAFEYDQFVRNFGNGYRVDLCAWDFQTECSKIVGSERIRREIKAAGGWQPTTLELEKGKSYDYIAQGNWKVNKDGAELDGNGDESGHGQLVGAIFTTVAGRYQLSEPIELSAKGTLVAPASGHLFVRCQEDWTELSDNEGELKVFFRVTPK
;
A
#
# COMPACT_ATOMS: atom_id res chain seq x y z
N MET A 1 -35.61 9.69 45.78
CA MET A 1 -34.72 10.85 45.78
C MET A 1 -33.64 10.56 44.78
N LEU A 2 -33.74 11.11 43.61
CA LEU A 2 -32.77 11.03 42.52
C LEU A 2 -31.86 12.29 42.62
N PRO A 3 -30.57 12.22 42.38
CA PRO A 3 -29.77 13.42 42.10
C PRO A 3 -29.63 13.62 40.57
N ALA A 4 -29.69 14.89 40.24
CA ALA A 4 -29.80 15.50 38.93
C ALA A 4 -28.61 15.25 38.00
N SER A 5 -28.93 15.13 36.72
CA SER A 5 -28.08 15.23 35.56
C SER A 5 -27.34 16.58 35.50
N ARG A 6 -26.03 16.55 35.33
CA ARG A 6 -25.25 17.72 34.90
C ARG A 6 -25.01 17.63 33.39
N SER A 7 -25.59 18.58 32.71
CA SER A 7 -25.32 18.89 31.30
C SER A 7 -23.96 19.57 31.17
N TYR A 8 -23.08 19.06 30.34
CA TYR A 8 -21.92 19.78 29.84
C TYR A 8 -22.27 20.43 28.50
N GLY A 9 -22.18 21.76 28.46
CA GLY A 9 -22.34 22.55 27.27
C GLY A 9 -21.09 22.53 26.38
N PRO A 10 -21.21 22.94 25.11
CA PRO A 10 -20.17 22.82 24.10
C PRO A 10 -19.08 23.88 24.27
N ILE A 11 -17.84 23.49 24.02
CA ILE A 11 -16.66 24.38 23.93
C ILE A 11 -16.63 24.95 22.50
N PRO A 12 -16.57 26.28 22.33
CA PRO A 12 -16.53 26.87 21.00
C PRO A 12 -15.12 26.92 20.41
N CYS A 13 -15.04 26.61 19.14
CA CYS A 13 -13.90 26.85 18.25
C CYS A 13 -13.72 28.36 17.99
N PRO A 14 -12.51 28.94 17.94
CA PRO A 14 -12.35 30.35 17.61
C PRO A 14 -12.20 30.57 16.12
N VAL A 15 -13.21 31.18 15.51
CA VAL A 15 -13.12 31.86 14.22
C VAL A 15 -12.99 33.36 14.48
N GLN A 16 -11.99 33.95 13.84
CA GLN A 16 -11.70 35.34 13.56
C GLN A 16 -12.71 36.43 13.98
N ALA A 17 -12.22 37.46 14.64
CA ALA A 17 -12.77 38.83 14.53
C ALA A 17 -11.68 39.88 14.60
N LEU A 18 -11.80 40.81 13.70
CA LEU A 18 -10.98 41.96 13.35
C LEU A 18 -11.11 43.10 14.36
N LEU A 19 -10.00 43.80 14.62
CA LEU A 19 -9.78 45.23 14.94
C LEU A 19 -10.91 46.09 15.56
N ILE A 20 -10.60 46.70 16.71
CA ILE A 20 -10.66 48.17 16.88
C ILE A 20 -9.71 48.57 18.03
N ALA A 21 -8.93 49.62 17.81
CA ALA A 21 -7.96 50.20 18.70
C ALA A 21 -8.60 51.15 19.73
N SER A 22 -8.06 51.21 20.95
CA SER A 22 -7.93 52.47 21.69
C SER A 22 -6.90 52.33 22.82
N SER A 23 -6.03 53.29 22.86
CA SER A 23 -4.89 53.55 23.71
C SER A 23 -5.21 53.70 25.19
N LEU A 24 -4.36 53.09 26.07
CA LEU A 24 -3.96 53.70 27.35
C LEU A 24 -2.62 53.06 27.78
N ALA A 25 -1.65 53.91 28.03
CA ALA A 25 -0.29 53.63 28.42
C ALA A 25 -0.20 53.25 29.91
N LEU A 26 0.56 52.18 30.21
CA LEU A 26 1.37 52.11 31.43
C LEU A 26 2.52 51.12 31.20
N GLY A 27 3.75 51.59 31.44
CA GLY A 27 4.98 50.91 31.13
C GLY A 27 5.22 49.65 31.96
N TRP A 28 5.60 48.59 31.26
CA TRP A 28 6.35 47.44 31.79
C TRP A 28 7.48 47.11 30.84
N LEU A 29 8.64 46.87 31.41
CA LEU A 29 9.88 46.50 30.71
C LEU A 29 9.62 45.43 29.67
N LEU A 30 9.73 45.78 28.41
CA LEU A 30 9.68 44.88 27.26
C LEU A 30 11.03 44.17 27.13
N THR A 31 11.06 42.90 27.51
CA THR A 31 11.97 41.96 26.79
C THR A 31 11.45 41.88 25.34
N PRO A 32 12.30 42.07 24.32
CA PRO A 32 11.85 41.92 22.94
C PRO A 32 11.30 40.48 22.75
N PRO A 33 10.17 40.32 22.03
CA PRO A 33 9.73 38.98 21.63
C PRO A 33 10.87 38.32 20.82
N PRO A 34 11.05 36.97 20.92
CA PRO A 34 11.99 36.31 20.06
C PRO A 34 11.65 36.66 18.62
N ALA A 35 12.65 37.11 17.87
CA ALA A 35 12.50 37.43 16.47
C ALA A 35 11.79 36.28 15.78
N LEU A 36 10.60 36.51 15.20
CA LEU A 36 9.98 35.63 14.24
C LEU A 36 11.06 35.34 13.21
N GLY A 37 11.54 34.09 13.15
CA GLY A 37 12.57 33.68 12.23
C GLY A 37 12.18 34.15 10.84
N GLN A 38 13.05 34.89 10.20
CA GLN A 38 12.94 35.19 8.78
C GLN A 38 12.83 33.81 8.12
N GLU A 39 11.74 33.53 7.41
CA GLU A 39 11.64 32.40 6.52
C GLU A 39 12.87 32.47 5.60
N GLU A 40 13.82 31.57 5.82
CA GLU A 40 14.98 31.47 4.94
C GLU A 40 14.47 31.05 3.56
N VAL A 41 14.48 32.00 2.65
CA VAL A 41 14.12 31.74 1.25
C VAL A 41 15.16 30.77 0.71
N LEU A 42 14.76 29.51 0.49
CA LEU A 42 15.61 28.49 -0.12
C LEU A 42 16.13 28.99 -1.47
N LYS A 43 17.46 29.06 -1.59
CA LYS A 43 18.13 29.51 -2.82
C LYS A 43 18.69 28.31 -3.55
N ALA A 44 18.48 28.26 -4.87
CA ALA A 44 19.20 27.34 -5.73
C ALA A 44 20.70 27.69 -5.70
N VAL A 45 21.54 26.71 -5.29
CA VAL A 45 22.99 26.88 -5.13
C VAL A 45 23.81 26.15 -6.19
N GLY A 46 23.16 25.28 -6.99
CA GLY A 46 23.84 24.55 -8.04
C GLY A 46 22.87 23.74 -8.91
N LYS A 47 23.44 23.22 -9.98
CA LYS A 47 22.77 22.32 -10.92
C LYS A 47 23.67 21.10 -11.14
N LEU A 48 23.05 19.91 -11.22
CA LEU A 48 23.72 18.66 -11.55
C LEU A 48 23.03 18.05 -12.77
N ASP A 49 23.82 17.53 -13.69
CA ASP A 49 23.34 16.71 -14.79
C ASP A 49 23.71 15.24 -14.48
N VAL A 50 22.71 14.36 -14.47
CA VAL A 50 22.80 12.98 -13.98
C VAL A 50 22.29 12.04 -15.06
N SER A 51 22.98 10.91 -15.23
CA SER A 51 22.52 9.77 -16.04
C SER A 51 22.84 8.46 -15.32
N GLY A 52 22.10 7.40 -15.62
CA GLY A 52 22.34 6.10 -15.00
C GLY A 52 21.09 5.24 -14.95
N LYS A 53 21.06 4.26 -14.06
CA LYS A 53 19.91 3.37 -13.87
C LYS A 53 19.08 3.80 -12.67
N ILE A 54 17.77 3.73 -12.79
CA ILE A 54 16.84 3.93 -11.68
C ILE A 54 16.96 2.71 -10.75
N THR A 55 17.27 2.95 -9.48
CA THR A 55 17.31 1.91 -8.44
C THR A 55 16.13 1.98 -7.48
N SER A 56 15.45 3.13 -7.40
CA SER A 56 14.23 3.29 -6.62
C SER A 56 13.40 4.43 -7.18
N LEU A 57 12.09 4.21 -7.26
CA LEU A 57 11.09 5.22 -7.58
C LEU A 57 10.00 5.15 -6.52
N LYS A 58 9.84 6.22 -5.74
CA LYS A 58 8.79 6.37 -4.71
C LYS A 58 7.96 7.62 -5.04
N PRO A 59 6.76 7.75 -4.51
CA PRO A 59 6.01 9.00 -4.65
C PRO A 59 6.85 10.21 -4.24
N GLY A 60 7.02 11.15 -5.15
CA GLY A 60 7.82 12.36 -4.92
C GLY A 60 9.34 12.19 -4.87
N GLN A 61 9.91 11.00 -5.11
CA GLN A 61 11.35 10.76 -5.00
C GLN A 61 11.86 9.73 -6.03
N ILE A 62 13.03 9.99 -6.59
CA ILE A 62 13.73 9.09 -7.50
C ILE A 62 15.20 8.91 -7.07
N THR A 63 15.69 7.67 -7.12
CA THR A 63 17.11 7.36 -6.88
C THR A 63 17.74 6.77 -8.15
N VAL A 64 18.85 7.34 -8.57
CA VAL A 64 19.60 6.94 -9.77
C VAL A 64 21.00 6.50 -9.40
N LEU A 65 21.39 5.31 -9.84
CA LEU A 65 22.77 4.80 -9.76
C LEU A 65 23.53 5.28 -11.00
N GLN A 66 24.51 6.10 -10.80
CA GLN A 66 25.36 6.66 -11.86
C GLN A 66 26.46 5.68 -12.28
N ALA A 67 27.05 5.87 -13.46
CA ALA A 67 28.13 5.02 -13.98
C ALA A 67 29.40 4.99 -13.10
N ASN A 68 29.57 6.00 -12.24
CA ASN A 68 30.69 6.05 -11.26
C ASN A 68 30.39 5.24 -9.97
N GLY A 69 29.23 4.58 -9.88
CA GLY A 69 28.80 3.81 -8.71
C GLY A 69 28.13 4.65 -7.61
N GLU A 70 28.02 5.98 -7.78
CA GLU A 70 27.35 6.84 -6.81
C GLU A 70 25.84 6.82 -7.00
N LYS A 71 25.10 6.74 -5.89
CA LYS A 71 23.64 6.89 -5.87
C LYS A 71 23.27 8.34 -5.61
N LEU A 72 22.45 8.90 -6.47
CA LEU A 72 21.86 10.23 -6.30
C LEU A 72 20.36 10.08 -6.07
N THR A 73 19.88 10.60 -4.95
CA THR A 73 18.43 10.66 -4.63
C THR A 73 17.95 12.09 -4.75
N ALA A 74 16.89 12.30 -5.52
CA ALA A 74 16.31 13.61 -5.76
C ALA A 74 14.79 13.58 -5.60
N LYS A 75 14.22 14.67 -5.10
CA LYS A 75 12.76 14.87 -5.03
C LYS A 75 12.24 15.23 -6.42
N ILE A 76 11.06 14.74 -6.77
CA ILE A 76 10.42 15.01 -8.06
C ILE A 76 8.97 15.42 -7.84
N GLN A 77 8.56 16.57 -8.39
CA GLN A 77 7.19 17.05 -8.34
C GLN A 77 6.44 16.64 -9.61
N ASN A 78 5.36 15.89 -9.44
CA ASN A 78 4.46 15.52 -10.52
C ASN A 78 3.56 16.70 -10.93
N LYS A 79 3.01 16.67 -12.15
CA LYS A 79 2.13 17.71 -12.70
C LYS A 79 0.90 18.04 -11.82
N ASN A 80 0.40 17.06 -11.09
CA ASN A 80 -0.80 17.18 -10.25
C ASN A 80 -0.50 17.67 -8.83
N GLU A 81 0.75 17.73 -8.43
CA GLU A 81 1.15 18.18 -7.09
C GLU A 81 1.31 19.70 -7.06
N LYS A 82 0.57 20.36 -6.14
CA LYS A 82 0.60 21.83 -5.99
C LYS A 82 1.87 22.35 -5.30
N ALA A 83 2.55 21.50 -4.52
CA ALA A 83 3.75 21.88 -3.79
C ALA A 83 4.61 20.65 -3.48
N LEU A 84 5.93 20.84 -3.41
CA LEU A 84 6.89 19.84 -2.97
C LEU A 84 7.28 20.11 -1.52
N SER A 85 7.28 19.08 -0.66
CA SER A 85 7.77 19.19 0.72
C SER A 85 9.29 19.08 0.73
N LEU A 86 9.97 20.11 1.19
CA LEU A 86 11.42 20.16 1.39
C LEU A 86 11.72 20.33 2.88
N GLU A 87 12.93 20.00 3.34
CA GLU A 87 13.35 20.33 4.70
C GLU A 87 13.32 21.85 4.90
N GLY A 88 12.53 22.31 5.88
CA GLY A 88 12.31 23.73 6.14
C GLY A 88 11.00 24.32 5.62
N GLY A 89 10.13 23.53 4.95
CA GLY A 89 8.79 24.00 4.57
C GLY A 89 8.23 23.42 3.27
N LYS A 90 7.06 23.95 2.88
CA LYS A 90 6.44 23.64 1.59
C LYS A 90 6.81 24.71 0.57
N TYR A 91 7.43 24.29 -0.52
CA TYR A 91 7.81 25.18 -1.61
C TYR A 91 6.97 24.90 -2.84
N ILE A 92 6.43 25.94 -3.43
CA ILE A 92 5.78 25.88 -4.73
C ILE A 92 6.88 26.12 -5.76
N LEU A 93 7.26 25.05 -6.47
CA LEU A 93 8.11 25.20 -7.65
C LEU A 93 7.29 25.90 -8.73
N PRO A 94 7.86 26.87 -9.45
CA PRO A 94 7.14 27.61 -10.48
C PRO A 94 6.65 26.72 -11.62
N LEU A 95 7.27 25.57 -11.82
CA LEU A 95 6.89 24.57 -12.82
C LEU A 95 7.19 23.16 -12.29
N PRO A 96 6.28 22.18 -12.49
CA PRO A 96 6.57 20.79 -12.23
C PRO A 96 7.73 20.27 -13.08
N ALA A 97 8.30 19.13 -12.75
CA ALA A 97 9.37 18.51 -13.52
C ALA A 97 8.92 18.25 -14.99
N GLU A 98 9.79 18.58 -15.94
CA GLU A 98 9.59 18.18 -17.34
C GLU A 98 10.00 16.70 -17.47
N ILE A 99 9.01 15.84 -17.70
CA ILE A 99 9.20 14.38 -17.76
C ILE A 99 9.03 13.93 -19.21
N LYS A 100 9.97 13.13 -19.69
CA LYS A 100 9.88 12.43 -20.97
C LYS A 100 10.24 10.97 -20.75
N VAL A 101 9.31 10.09 -21.08
CA VAL A 101 9.49 8.64 -21.00
C VAL A 101 9.30 8.06 -22.40
N ALA A 102 10.27 7.30 -22.87
CA ALA A 102 10.22 6.63 -24.16
C ALA A 102 10.69 5.19 -24.07
N GLY A 103 10.16 4.31 -24.93
CA GLY A 103 10.63 2.93 -24.98
C GLY A 103 9.80 2.06 -25.93
N GLN A 104 10.24 0.82 -26.08
CA GLN A 104 9.54 -0.22 -26.81
C GLN A 104 9.22 -1.36 -25.84
N LEU A 105 7.96 -1.74 -25.78
CA LEU A 105 7.48 -2.84 -24.95
C LEU A 105 6.80 -3.89 -25.83
N PRO A 106 6.68 -5.14 -25.40
CA PRO A 106 5.84 -6.13 -26.08
C PRO A 106 4.36 -5.71 -26.08
N ALA A 107 3.64 -5.98 -27.17
CA ALA A 107 2.23 -5.60 -27.31
C ALA A 107 1.29 -6.34 -26.33
N ASN A 108 1.73 -7.46 -25.75
CA ASN A 108 0.98 -8.16 -24.71
C ASN A 108 0.90 -7.38 -23.37
N LEU A 109 1.68 -6.30 -23.22
CA LEU A 109 1.62 -5.37 -22.09
C LEU A 109 0.61 -4.23 -22.28
N ILE A 110 -0.23 -4.29 -23.31
CA ILE A 110 -1.37 -3.38 -23.46
C ILE A 110 -2.38 -3.63 -22.35
N GLU A 111 -2.77 -2.55 -21.65
CA GLU A 111 -3.69 -2.60 -20.50
C GLU A 111 -4.97 -1.80 -20.78
N PRO A 112 -6.10 -2.16 -20.13
CA PRO A 112 -7.31 -1.35 -20.16
C PRO A 112 -7.07 0.09 -19.71
N GLY A 113 -7.74 1.04 -20.38
CA GLY A 113 -7.56 2.46 -20.10
C GLY A 113 -6.46 3.14 -20.92
N MET A 114 -5.48 2.41 -21.46
CA MET A 114 -4.45 2.99 -22.34
C MET A 114 -5.07 3.66 -23.55
N LEU A 115 -4.50 4.80 -23.95
CA LEU A 115 -4.82 5.50 -25.19
C LEU A 115 -3.81 5.08 -26.26
N LEU A 116 -4.30 4.40 -27.30
CA LEU A 116 -3.45 3.81 -28.32
C LEU A 116 -3.72 4.40 -29.70
N ARG A 117 -2.64 4.54 -30.47
CA ARG A 117 -2.68 4.67 -31.93
C ARG A 117 -2.14 3.41 -32.58
N CYS A 118 -2.77 2.99 -33.69
CA CYS A 118 -2.26 1.92 -34.53
C CYS A 118 -2.73 2.10 -35.96
N GLN A 119 -2.07 1.41 -36.90
CA GLN A 119 -2.56 1.24 -38.25
C GLN A 119 -3.28 -0.10 -38.38
N ALA A 120 -4.46 -0.10 -38.98
CA ALA A 120 -5.24 -1.30 -39.17
C ALA A 120 -5.76 -1.36 -40.63
N ARG A 121 -5.90 -2.59 -41.16
CA ARG A 121 -6.48 -2.83 -42.46
C ARG A 121 -7.92 -3.28 -42.30
N LEU A 122 -8.88 -2.46 -42.80
CA LEU A 122 -10.31 -2.72 -42.66
C LEU A 122 -10.92 -3.13 -44.00
N ASN A 123 -11.80 -4.12 -43.97
CA ASN A 123 -12.66 -4.47 -45.09
C ASN A 123 -13.85 -3.48 -45.23
N LYS A 124 -14.71 -3.68 -46.25
CA LYS A 124 -15.90 -2.83 -46.51
C LYS A 124 -16.92 -2.87 -45.37
N GLN A 125 -16.94 -3.95 -44.59
CA GLN A 125 -17.80 -4.15 -43.42
C GLN A 125 -17.27 -3.48 -42.15
N GLY A 126 -15.99 -3.06 -42.15
CA GLY A 126 -15.31 -2.47 -41.01
C GLY A 126 -14.58 -3.49 -40.11
N ASP A 127 -14.48 -4.75 -40.57
CA ASP A 127 -13.73 -5.78 -39.85
C ASP A 127 -12.23 -5.66 -40.17
N VAL A 128 -11.40 -6.03 -39.21
CA VAL A 128 -9.94 -6.01 -39.35
C VAL A 128 -9.45 -7.30 -39.96
N GLU A 129 -8.68 -7.18 -41.05
CA GLU A 129 -8.25 -8.32 -41.88
C GLU A 129 -7.06 -9.08 -41.30
N ALA A 130 -6.15 -8.38 -40.60
CA ALA A 130 -4.89 -8.97 -40.16
C ALA A 130 -4.52 -8.51 -38.74
N PRO A 131 -3.77 -9.32 -37.96
CA PRO A 131 -3.26 -8.94 -36.68
C PRO A 131 -2.40 -7.66 -36.75
N VAL A 132 -2.63 -6.75 -35.82
CA VAL A 132 -1.88 -5.50 -35.71
C VAL A 132 -0.58 -5.74 -34.94
N ALA A 133 0.55 -5.33 -35.54
CA ALA A 133 1.88 -5.57 -35.00
C ALA A 133 2.48 -4.36 -34.26
N ALA A 134 1.98 -3.14 -34.52
CA ALA A 134 2.56 -1.93 -33.95
C ALA A 134 1.49 -1.05 -33.29
N PHE A 135 1.71 -0.70 -32.06
CA PHE A 135 0.89 0.20 -31.27
C PHE A 135 1.75 1.32 -30.69
N GLU A 136 1.15 2.49 -30.51
CA GLU A 136 1.77 3.63 -29.87
C GLU A 136 0.87 4.11 -28.71
N VAL A 137 1.43 4.25 -27.52
CA VAL A 137 0.79 4.96 -26.41
C VAL A 137 1.09 6.44 -26.57
N ALA A 138 0.04 7.24 -26.70
CA ALA A 138 0.16 8.69 -26.86
C ALA A 138 -0.88 9.41 -25.99
N PRO A 139 -0.59 10.62 -25.52
CA PRO A 139 -1.57 11.46 -24.86
C PRO A 139 -2.60 11.94 -25.88
N LEU A 140 -3.77 11.28 -25.91
CA LEU A 140 -4.86 11.58 -26.85
C LEU A 140 -5.99 12.30 -26.12
N THR A 141 -6.59 13.30 -26.77
CA THR A 141 -7.84 13.91 -26.31
C THR A 141 -9.05 13.05 -26.71
N ALA A 142 -10.19 13.26 -26.08
CA ALA A 142 -11.42 12.54 -26.40
C ALA A 142 -11.84 12.72 -27.89
N GLU A 143 -11.52 13.86 -28.49
CA GLU A 143 -11.83 14.18 -29.89
C GLU A 143 -10.95 13.43 -30.90
N GLU A 144 -9.77 13.00 -30.47
CA GLU A 144 -8.83 12.23 -31.29
C GLU A 144 -9.13 10.72 -31.31
N LEU A 145 -10.01 10.21 -30.42
CA LEU A 145 -10.38 8.79 -30.36
C LEU A 145 -11.28 8.38 -31.53
N ARG A 146 -10.72 8.31 -32.72
CA ARG A 146 -11.47 8.06 -33.95
C ARG A 146 -10.69 7.15 -34.91
N ILE A 147 -11.42 6.65 -35.90
CA ILE A 147 -10.84 6.01 -37.10
C ILE A 147 -10.70 7.06 -38.17
N GLU A 148 -9.48 7.37 -38.57
CA GLU A 148 -9.22 8.32 -39.63
C GLU A 148 -9.30 7.61 -40.99
N ASN A 149 -9.84 8.32 -42.00
CA ASN A 149 -9.91 7.79 -43.36
C ASN A 149 -8.49 7.63 -43.91
N GLY A 150 -8.13 6.39 -44.18
CA GLY A 150 -6.87 6.04 -44.82
C GLY A 150 -6.97 5.86 -46.34
N ASN A 151 -5.85 5.54 -46.93
CA ASN A 151 -5.76 5.27 -48.37
C ASN A 151 -6.46 3.96 -48.73
N SER A 152 -7.17 3.93 -49.85
CA SER A 152 -7.67 2.68 -50.42
C SER A 152 -6.48 1.87 -50.94
N LEU A 153 -6.31 0.64 -50.45
CA LEU A 153 -5.29 -0.29 -50.93
C LEU A 153 -5.74 -1.02 -52.21
N ASN A 154 -7.05 -1.29 -52.28
CA ASN A 154 -7.75 -1.87 -53.43
C ASN A 154 -9.27 -1.70 -53.21
N ASP A 155 -10.10 -2.28 -54.09
CA ASP A 155 -11.55 -2.19 -53.96
C ASP A 155 -12.13 -2.93 -52.76
N GLU A 156 -11.34 -3.75 -52.02
CA GLU A 156 -11.81 -4.58 -50.91
C GLU A 156 -11.35 -4.06 -49.54
N PHE A 157 -10.15 -3.44 -49.44
CA PHE A 157 -9.51 -3.06 -48.20
C PHE A 157 -9.04 -1.61 -48.15
N ARG A 158 -9.08 -1.02 -46.95
CA ARG A 158 -8.52 0.31 -46.64
C ARG A 158 -7.54 0.20 -45.47
N GLU A 159 -6.42 0.88 -45.59
CA GLU A 159 -5.52 1.12 -44.45
C GLU A 159 -5.96 2.38 -43.74
N VAL A 160 -6.21 2.29 -42.43
CA VAL A 160 -6.73 3.38 -41.61
C VAL A 160 -5.85 3.58 -40.38
N GLN A 161 -5.75 4.81 -39.92
CA GLN A 161 -5.23 5.09 -38.58
C GLN A 161 -6.36 5.01 -37.59
N VAL A 162 -6.14 4.29 -36.51
CA VAL A 162 -7.07 4.11 -35.40
C VAL A 162 -6.47 4.73 -34.14
N ALA A 163 -7.19 5.65 -33.55
CA ALA A 163 -6.90 6.14 -32.20
C ALA A 163 -8.05 5.74 -31.29
N GLY A 164 -7.77 5.03 -30.20
CA GLY A 164 -8.81 4.49 -29.33
C GLY A 164 -8.33 4.28 -27.90
N ARG A 165 -9.29 4.21 -26.99
CA ARG A 165 -9.03 3.79 -25.60
C ARG A 165 -9.21 2.28 -25.49
N VAL A 166 -8.27 1.61 -24.88
CA VAL A 166 -8.35 0.18 -24.59
C VAL A 166 -9.49 -0.08 -23.62
N GLN A 167 -10.46 -0.89 -24.05
CA GLN A 167 -11.52 -1.38 -23.18
C GLN A 167 -11.15 -2.73 -22.55
N LYS A 168 -10.59 -3.63 -23.37
CA LYS A 168 -10.25 -4.99 -22.94
C LYS A 168 -9.18 -5.58 -23.86
N LEU A 169 -8.26 -6.32 -23.28
CA LEU A 169 -7.37 -7.26 -23.95
C LEU A 169 -7.63 -8.66 -23.38
N ALA A 170 -8.08 -9.60 -24.22
CA ALA A 170 -8.28 -11.00 -23.84
C ALA A 170 -7.53 -11.87 -24.85
N GLU A 171 -6.53 -12.59 -24.36
CA GLU A 171 -5.60 -13.34 -25.21
C GLU A 171 -4.97 -12.41 -26.26
N SER A 172 -5.27 -12.61 -27.54
CA SER A 172 -4.81 -11.75 -28.64
C SER A 172 -5.86 -10.74 -29.13
N LYS A 173 -7.06 -10.68 -28.52
CA LYS A 173 -8.18 -9.84 -28.96
C LYS A 173 -8.25 -8.55 -28.16
N LEU A 174 -7.96 -7.42 -28.82
CA LEU A 174 -8.00 -6.07 -28.28
C LEU A 174 -9.29 -5.36 -28.67
N THR A 175 -10.05 -4.87 -27.71
CA THR A 175 -11.21 -4.02 -27.96
C THR A 175 -10.84 -2.56 -27.69
N LEU A 176 -10.91 -1.71 -28.71
CA LEU A 176 -10.73 -0.26 -28.60
C LEU A 176 -12.08 0.46 -28.62
N MET A 177 -12.25 1.40 -27.70
CA MET A 177 -13.32 2.39 -27.73
C MET A 177 -12.92 3.53 -28.64
N VAL A 178 -13.71 3.81 -29.64
CA VAL A 178 -13.51 4.87 -30.64
C VAL A 178 -14.81 5.65 -30.84
N GLN A 179 -14.76 6.83 -31.47
CA GLN A 179 -15.98 7.53 -31.87
C GLN A 179 -16.79 6.69 -32.85
N LYS A 180 -18.13 6.78 -32.74
CA LYS A 180 -19.04 6.08 -33.65
C LYS A 180 -18.81 6.53 -35.11
N SER A 181 -18.63 5.59 -35.99
CA SER A 181 -18.40 5.82 -37.41
C SER A 181 -19.03 4.68 -38.24
N LYS A 182 -18.98 4.78 -39.58
CA LYS A 182 -19.43 3.67 -40.45
C LYS A 182 -18.63 2.38 -40.22
N ALA A 183 -17.33 2.50 -39.91
CA ALA A 183 -16.45 1.36 -39.61
C ALA A 183 -16.61 0.83 -38.17
N ALA A 184 -17.10 1.66 -37.23
CA ALA A 184 -17.34 1.29 -35.86
C ALA A 184 -18.70 1.84 -35.35
N PRO A 185 -19.84 1.30 -35.86
CA PRO A 185 -21.17 1.86 -35.58
C PRO A 185 -21.56 1.78 -34.09
N LYS A 186 -20.97 0.84 -33.36
CA LYS A 186 -21.15 0.69 -31.89
C LYS A 186 -20.13 1.49 -31.07
N GLY A 187 -19.23 2.26 -31.70
CA GLY A 187 -18.13 2.94 -31.01
C GLY A 187 -17.04 2.00 -30.47
N LYS A 188 -16.94 0.81 -31.04
CA LYS A 188 -15.96 -0.22 -30.66
C LYS A 188 -15.34 -0.84 -31.92
N LEU A 189 -14.04 -1.03 -31.86
CA LEU A 189 -13.29 -1.76 -32.87
C LEU A 189 -12.59 -2.94 -32.20
N LEU A 190 -12.76 -4.13 -32.79
CA LEU A 190 -12.08 -5.34 -32.34
C LEU A 190 -10.87 -5.56 -33.24
N LEU A 191 -9.69 -5.62 -32.64
CA LEU A 191 -8.41 -5.89 -33.26
C LEU A 191 -7.87 -7.23 -32.77
N GLU A 192 -7.12 -7.91 -33.64
CA GLU A 192 -6.24 -9.00 -33.22
C GLU A 192 -4.82 -8.47 -33.10
N ILE A 193 -4.13 -8.79 -31.99
CA ILE A 193 -2.74 -8.39 -31.75
C ILE A 193 -1.81 -9.47 -32.28
N ASN A 194 -0.79 -9.08 -33.01
CA ASN A 194 0.32 -9.98 -33.31
C ASN A 194 1.08 -10.28 -32.01
N PRO A 195 1.29 -11.55 -31.62
CA PRO A 195 2.02 -11.92 -30.39
C PRO A 195 3.44 -11.33 -30.30
N GLU A 196 4.09 -11.11 -31.45
CA GLU A 196 5.43 -10.48 -31.55
C GLU A 196 5.33 -8.96 -31.79
N GLY A 197 4.16 -8.37 -31.61
CA GLY A 197 3.92 -6.95 -31.82
C GLY A 197 4.61 -6.07 -30.79
N ASN A 198 4.84 -4.82 -31.17
CA ASN A 198 5.50 -3.81 -30.36
C ASN A 198 4.52 -2.74 -29.87
N LEU A 199 4.74 -2.27 -28.64
CA LEU A 199 4.07 -1.14 -28.02
C LEU A 199 5.09 -0.02 -27.80
N SER A 200 5.05 1.00 -28.63
CA SER A 200 5.90 2.19 -28.51
C SER A 200 5.33 3.12 -27.43
N ILE A 201 6.13 3.52 -26.48
CA ILE A 201 5.75 4.43 -25.40
C ILE A 201 6.36 5.80 -25.66
N SER A 202 5.50 6.83 -25.61
CA SER A 202 5.88 8.25 -25.53
C SER A 202 4.97 8.89 -24.49
N ASP A 203 5.46 9.10 -23.27
CA ASP A 203 4.68 9.55 -22.13
C ASP A 203 5.39 10.72 -21.43
N ASP A 204 4.62 11.54 -20.72
CA ASP A 204 5.09 12.64 -19.94
C ASP A 204 4.90 12.42 -18.41
N SER A 205 4.71 11.16 -18.01
CA SER A 205 4.57 10.73 -16.61
C SER A 205 5.51 9.58 -16.27
N LEU A 206 5.83 9.41 -14.99
CA LEU A 206 6.64 8.29 -14.48
C LEU A 206 5.82 7.04 -14.16
N SER A 207 4.53 7.02 -14.48
CA SER A 207 3.62 5.93 -14.09
C SER A 207 4.02 4.53 -14.62
N ARG A 208 4.82 4.48 -15.69
CA ARG A 208 5.31 3.24 -16.32
C ARG A 208 6.79 2.99 -16.09
N VAL A 209 7.44 3.86 -15.34
CA VAL A 209 8.88 3.74 -15.05
C VAL A 209 9.08 2.78 -13.89
N LEU A 210 10.03 1.86 -14.04
CA LEU A 210 10.38 0.86 -13.03
C LEU A 210 11.86 0.97 -12.63
N PRO A 211 12.24 0.50 -11.45
CA PRO A 211 13.65 0.22 -11.15
C PRO A 211 14.27 -0.64 -12.25
N GLY A 212 15.51 -0.30 -12.66
CA GLY A 212 16.19 -0.90 -13.80
C GLY A 212 16.04 -0.13 -15.11
N ASP A 213 15.09 0.81 -15.24
CA ASP A 213 15.02 1.71 -16.39
C ASP A 213 16.18 2.70 -16.43
N GLU A 214 16.54 3.15 -17.64
CA GLU A 214 17.69 4.02 -17.87
C GLU A 214 17.29 5.50 -17.88
N VAL A 215 17.92 6.29 -17.04
CA VAL A 215 17.90 7.75 -17.10
C VAL A 215 18.94 8.23 -18.09
N LYS A 216 18.51 8.66 -19.28
CA LYS A 216 19.40 9.26 -20.29
C LYS A 216 19.94 10.61 -19.86
N ALA A 217 19.08 11.43 -19.28
CA ALA A 217 19.43 12.75 -18.79
C ALA A 217 18.48 13.14 -17.66
N MET A 218 19.02 13.63 -16.56
CA MET A 218 18.26 14.21 -15.46
C MET A 218 18.95 15.48 -14.97
N GLU A 219 18.25 16.58 -15.03
CA GLU A 219 18.68 17.85 -14.51
C GLU A 219 18.15 18.03 -13.08
N VAL A 220 19.05 18.18 -12.12
CA VAL A 220 18.73 18.32 -10.70
C VAL A 220 19.21 19.67 -10.19
N ILE A 221 18.33 20.41 -9.52
CA ILE A 221 18.66 21.66 -8.84
C ILE A 221 18.97 21.33 -7.38
N LYS A 222 20.13 21.80 -6.92
CA LYS A 222 20.55 21.72 -5.53
C LYS A 222 20.21 23.01 -4.80
N PHE A 223 19.55 22.90 -3.65
CA PHE A 223 19.18 24.01 -2.80
C PHE A 223 20.15 24.21 -1.63
N SER A 224 20.10 25.40 -1.01
CA SER A 224 20.98 25.80 0.10
C SER A 224 20.87 24.91 1.35
N ASN A 225 19.73 24.27 1.57
CA ASN A 225 19.49 23.29 2.65
C ASN A 225 19.99 21.88 2.32
N GLY A 226 20.58 21.65 1.12
CA GLY A 226 21.05 20.36 0.67
C GLY A 226 20.03 19.54 -0.14
N ASP A 227 18.76 19.92 -0.20
CA ASP A 227 17.75 19.24 -1.01
C ASP A 227 18.11 19.26 -2.50
N GLN A 228 17.76 18.19 -3.17
CA GLN A 228 17.97 17.98 -4.59
C GLN A 228 16.62 17.75 -5.26
N VAL A 229 16.29 18.54 -6.28
CA VAL A 229 14.97 18.52 -6.93
C VAL A 229 15.15 18.37 -8.44
N VAL A 230 14.44 17.42 -9.02
CA VAL A 230 14.44 17.16 -10.45
C VAL A 230 13.73 18.29 -11.19
N ARG A 231 14.40 18.88 -12.17
CA ARG A 231 13.86 19.90 -13.06
C ARG A 231 13.39 19.31 -14.39
N ARG A 232 14.17 18.38 -14.93
CA ARG A 232 13.90 17.65 -16.16
C ARG A 232 14.41 16.23 -16.03
N ILE A 233 13.69 15.27 -16.59
CA ILE A 233 14.13 13.88 -16.68
C ILE A 233 13.71 13.26 -18.02
N GLU A 234 14.66 12.54 -18.65
CA GLU A 234 14.41 11.71 -19.82
C GLU A 234 14.74 10.26 -19.49
N VAL A 235 13.73 9.39 -19.54
CA VAL A 235 13.84 7.97 -19.18
C VAL A 235 13.61 7.11 -20.41
N THR A 236 14.47 6.08 -20.58
CA THR A 236 14.26 5.00 -21.52
C THR A 236 13.83 3.75 -20.78
N LEU A 237 12.72 3.15 -21.22
CA LEU A 237 12.19 1.93 -20.64
C LEU A 237 13.06 0.75 -21.08
N THR A 238 13.88 0.21 -20.19
CA THR A 238 14.83 -0.90 -20.45
C THR A 238 14.63 -2.07 -19.50
N ALA A 239 13.98 -1.86 -18.35
CA ALA A 239 13.68 -2.92 -17.39
C ALA A 239 12.77 -3.98 -18.02
N LYS A 240 12.99 -5.25 -17.69
CA LYS A 240 12.10 -6.34 -18.05
C LYS A 240 10.75 -6.10 -17.38
N ARG A 241 9.69 -6.23 -18.12
CA ARG A 241 8.31 -6.07 -17.62
C ARG A 241 7.52 -7.33 -17.87
N GLU A 242 6.75 -7.69 -16.87
CA GLU A 242 5.74 -8.73 -16.96
C GLU A 242 4.35 -8.10 -17.07
N LYS A 243 3.40 -8.85 -17.63
CA LYS A 243 2.01 -8.36 -17.68
C LYS A 243 1.52 -8.16 -16.26
N ALA A 244 1.21 -6.92 -15.91
CA ALA A 244 0.57 -6.63 -14.63
C ALA A 244 -0.73 -7.44 -14.53
N THR A 245 -0.85 -8.25 -13.52
CA THR A 245 -2.14 -8.83 -13.13
C THR A 245 -3.00 -7.67 -12.64
N LEU A 246 -4.16 -7.47 -13.27
CA LEU A 246 -5.12 -6.47 -12.80
C LEU A 246 -5.36 -6.69 -11.31
N SER A 247 -5.31 -5.62 -10.55
CA SER A 247 -5.70 -5.67 -9.14
C SER A 247 -7.14 -6.19 -9.01
N TYR A 248 -7.49 -6.74 -7.85
CA TYR A 248 -8.85 -7.20 -7.61
C TYR A 248 -9.89 -6.09 -7.87
N ASP A 249 -9.59 -4.87 -7.46
CA ASP A 249 -10.46 -3.72 -7.63
C ASP A 249 -10.62 -3.35 -9.12
N ASP A 250 -9.52 -3.35 -9.90
CA ASP A 250 -9.58 -3.12 -11.35
C ASP A 250 -10.38 -4.21 -12.09
N GLN A 251 -10.29 -5.44 -11.63
CA GLN A 251 -11.09 -6.54 -12.19
C GLN A 251 -12.59 -6.31 -11.96
N LEU A 252 -12.98 -5.82 -10.77
CA LEU A 252 -14.38 -5.49 -10.48
C LEU A 252 -14.85 -4.29 -11.32
N GLU A 253 -14.06 -3.23 -11.39
CA GLU A 253 -14.35 -2.07 -12.22
C GLU A 253 -14.54 -2.45 -13.69
N LEU A 254 -13.67 -3.31 -14.21
CA LEU A 254 -13.78 -3.81 -15.58
C LEU A 254 -15.03 -4.67 -15.77
N LYS A 255 -15.36 -5.54 -14.82
CA LYS A 255 -16.54 -6.40 -14.84
C LYS A 255 -17.82 -5.59 -15.00
N HIS A 256 -17.93 -4.48 -14.28
CA HIS A 256 -19.12 -3.62 -14.25
C HIS A 256 -19.05 -2.41 -15.20
N SER A 257 -18.02 -2.32 -16.04
CA SER A 257 -17.77 -1.19 -16.94
C SER A 257 -18.89 -0.86 -17.94
N LYS A 258 -19.90 -1.70 -18.07
CA LYS A 258 -21.06 -1.49 -18.94
C LYS A 258 -22.24 -0.80 -18.25
N LEU A 259 -22.22 -0.74 -16.93
CA LEU A 259 -23.25 -0.07 -16.14
C LEU A 259 -23.06 1.46 -16.20
N SER A 260 -24.14 2.19 -15.94
CA SER A 260 -24.11 3.65 -15.94
C SER A 260 -23.29 4.19 -14.76
N ASP A 261 -22.50 5.22 -15.01
CA ASP A 261 -21.80 6.02 -13.99
C ASP A 261 -22.62 7.25 -13.55
N GLU A 262 -23.81 7.45 -14.11
CA GLU A 262 -24.68 8.57 -13.75
C GLU A 262 -25.29 8.37 -12.35
N PRO A 263 -25.31 9.41 -11.50
CA PRO A 263 -26.00 9.37 -10.22
C PRO A 263 -27.45 8.95 -10.36
N GLN A 264 -27.97 8.26 -9.39
CA GLN A 264 -29.34 7.73 -9.39
C GLN A 264 -30.19 8.40 -8.29
N ALA A 265 -31.51 8.34 -8.43
CA ALA A 265 -32.39 8.65 -7.32
C ALA A 265 -32.21 7.63 -6.17
N ALA A 266 -32.52 8.06 -4.94
CA ALA A 266 -32.44 7.17 -3.78
C ALA A 266 -33.26 5.89 -4.01
N ARG A 267 -32.62 4.75 -3.84
CA ARG A 267 -33.19 3.43 -4.07
C ARG A 267 -32.64 2.39 -3.09
N VAL A 268 -33.25 1.21 -3.09
CA VAL A 268 -32.84 0.08 -2.26
C VAL A 268 -32.31 -1.03 -3.17
N LEU A 269 -31.08 -1.45 -2.92
CA LEU A 269 -30.46 -2.61 -3.56
C LEU A 269 -30.24 -3.70 -2.51
N LYS A 270 -30.28 -4.96 -2.92
CA LYS A 270 -30.07 -6.10 -2.01
C LYS A 270 -29.14 -7.10 -2.65
N SER A 271 -28.22 -7.60 -1.84
CA SER A 271 -27.40 -8.78 -2.12
C SER A 271 -27.76 -9.89 -1.12
N GLU A 272 -26.94 -10.94 -1.04
CA GLU A 272 -27.19 -12.05 -0.11
C GLU A 272 -27.11 -11.60 1.37
N HIS A 273 -26.16 -10.73 1.69
CA HIS A 273 -25.87 -10.33 3.08
C HIS A 273 -25.99 -8.84 3.35
N PHE A 274 -26.34 -8.02 2.33
CA PHE A 274 -26.44 -6.56 2.46
C PHE A 274 -27.75 -6.01 1.93
N VAL A 275 -28.25 -4.96 2.61
CA VAL A 275 -29.32 -4.09 2.13
C VAL A 275 -28.72 -2.69 2.01
N LEU A 276 -28.65 -2.17 0.79
CA LEU A 276 -28.03 -0.90 0.47
C LEU A 276 -29.10 0.14 0.12
N TYR A 277 -29.22 1.19 0.91
CA TYR A 277 -30.01 2.39 0.64
C TYR A 277 -29.06 3.43 0.04
N THR A 278 -29.20 3.78 -1.25
CA THR A 278 -28.20 4.56 -1.95
C THR A 278 -28.70 5.34 -3.14
N ASP A 279 -28.01 6.40 -3.50
CA ASP A 279 -28.18 7.24 -4.68
C ASP A 279 -26.95 7.24 -5.61
N ILE A 280 -25.92 6.41 -5.29
CA ILE A 280 -24.74 6.27 -6.15
C ILE A 280 -25.09 5.63 -7.50
N SER A 281 -24.19 5.72 -8.48
CA SER A 281 -24.38 5.16 -9.81
C SER A 281 -24.60 3.63 -9.77
N ASP A 282 -25.18 3.07 -10.83
CA ASP A 282 -25.38 1.61 -10.94
C ASP A 282 -24.05 0.85 -10.96
N ARG A 283 -23.04 1.41 -11.59
CA ARG A 283 -21.69 0.84 -11.65
C ARG A 283 -21.05 0.83 -10.27
N SER A 284 -21.00 1.97 -9.60
CA SER A 284 -20.43 2.09 -8.26
C SER A 284 -21.15 1.16 -7.26
N ALA A 285 -22.47 1.09 -7.30
CA ALA A 285 -23.25 0.22 -6.43
C ALA A 285 -22.96 -1.28 -6.67
N ALA A 286 -22.82 -1.69 -7.93
CA ALA A 286 -22.51 -3.08 -8.27
C ALA A 286 -21.10 -3.49 -7.81
N VAL A 287 -20.10 -2.62 -8.02
CA VAL A 287 -18.73 -2.82 -7.52
C VAL A 287 -18.70 -2.88 -6.00
N LEU A 288 -19.37 -1.93 -5.34
CA LEU A 288 -19.45 -1.88 -3.89
C LEU A 288 -20.08 -3.14 -3.29
N LEU A 289 -21.22 -3.60 -3.82
CA LEU A 289 -21.86 -4.81 -3.32
C LEU A 289 -20.96 -6.05 -3.45
N GLU A 290 -20.21 -6.20 -4.53
CA GLU A 290 -19.23 -7.30 -4.64
C GLU A 290 -18.09 -7.18 -3.63
N LYS A 291 -17.57 -5.97 -3.41
CA LYS A 291 -16.54 -5.71 -2.37
C LYS A 291 -17.07 -6.07 -0.99
N LEU A 292 -18.29 -5.66 -0.66
CA LEU A 292 -18.94 -5.94 0.62
C LEU A 292 -19.18 -7.44 0.83
N GLU A 293 -19.73 -8.16 -0.16
CA GLU A 293 -19.92 -9.61 -0.09
C GLU A 293 -18.58 -10.36 0.08
N ARG A 294 -17.55 -9.91 -0.61
CA ARG A 294 -16.21 -10.48 -0.47
C ARG A 294 -15.63 -10.22 0.93
N MET A 295 -15.69 -8.99 1.41
CA MET A 295 -15.29 -8.61 2.76
C MET A 295 -16.05 -9.45 3.80
N TYR A 296 -17.38 -9.57 3.68
CA TYR A 296 -18.21 -10.38 4.56
C TYR A 296 -17.74 -11.85 4.61
N SER A 297 -17.40 -12.41 3.44
CA SER A 297 -16.88 -13.77 3.35
C SER A 297 -15.53 -13.93 4.06
N LEU A 298 -14.60 -12.99 3.87
CA LEU A 298 -13.26 -13.01 4.47
C LEU A 298 -13.33 -12.85 6.00
N VAL A 299 -14.08 -11.87 6.48
CA VAL A 299 -14.31 -11.62 7.92
C VAL A 299 -15.02 -12.81 8.56
N GLY A 300 -16.03 -13.35 7.89
CA GLY A 300 -16.75 -14.55 8.35
C GLY A 300 -15.88 -15.79 8.41
N LYS A 301 -14.94 -15.96 7.48
CA LYS A 301 -13.93 -17.04 7.49
C LYS A 301 -12.93 -16.83 8.64
N TYR A 302 -12.48 -15.60 8.86
CA TYR A 302 -11.55 -15.27 9.94
C TYR A 302 -12.15 -15.60 11.32
N TYR A 303 -13.37 -15.13 11.62
CA TYR A 303 -14.02 -15.38 12.92
C TYR A 303 -14.71 -16.74 13.04
N THR A 304 -14.91 -17.47 11.92
CA THR A 304 -15.71 -18.71 11.85
C THR A 304 -17.17 -18.52 12.31
N LYS A 305 -17.66 -17.29 12.30
CA LYS A 305 -19.02 -16.87 12.64
C LYS A 305 -19.49 -15.76 11.72
N ARG A 306 -20.80 -15.64 11.56
CA ARG A 306 -21.44 -14.64 10.68
C ARG A 306 -22.70 -14.07 11.32
N PRO A 307 -23.07 -12.84 10.97
CA PRO A 307 -24.38 -12.29 11.33
C PRO A 307 -25.53 -13.18 10.84
N ARG A 308 -26.60 -13.18 11.59
CA ARG A 308 -27.85 -13.88 11.19
C ARG A 308 -28.78 -13.01 10.36
N LYS A 309 -28.55 -11.70 10.35
CA LYS A 309 -29.32 -10.71 9.61
C LYS A 309 -28.43 -10.04 8.57
N PRO A 310 -29.00 -9.59 7.44
CA PRO A 310 -28.26 -8.74 6.52
C PRO A 310 -27.80 -7.45 7.20
N ILE A 311 -26.68 -6.92 6.75
CA ILE A 311 -26.14 -5.63 7.17
C ILE A 311 -26.86 -4.53 6.38
N GLU A 312 -27.43 -3.56 7.06
CA GLU A 312 -28.07 -2.40 6.45
C GLU A 312 -27.09 -1.25 6.34
N CYS A 313 -26.95 -0.69 5.12
CA CYS A 313 -26.03 0.39 4.81
C CYS A 313 -26.76 1.53 4.08
N TYR A 314 -26.66 2.73 4.61
CA TYR A 314 -26.95 3.96 3.89
C TYR A 314 -25.65 4.48 3.29
N VAL A 315 -25.55 4.48 1.97
CA VAL A 315 -24.38 4.97 1.21
C VAL A 315 -24.83 6.15 0.37
N VAL A 316 -24.41 7.33 0.77
CA VAL A 316 -25.02 8.58 0.37
C VAL A 316 -24.01 9.46 -0.36
N SER A 317 -24.32 9.79 -1.61
CA SER A 317 -23.59 10.79 -2.39
C SER A 317 -24.17 12.20 -2.15
N GLU A 318 -25.53 12.32 -2.15
CA GLU A 318 -26.21 13.59 -1.97
C GLU A 318 -27.18 13.52 -0.76
N LEU A 319 -26.88 14.26 0.29
CA LEU A 319 -27.64 14.25 1.55
C LEU A 319 -29.13 14.62 1.36
N ASP A 320 -29.43 15.49 0.39
CA ASP A 320 -30.80 15.93 0.10
C ASP A 320 -31.71 14.78 -0.36
N ASN A 321 -31.14 13.71 -0.89
CA ASN A 321 -31.87 12.50 -1.29
C ASN A 321 -32.32 11.63 -0.10
N PHE A 322 -31.82 11.91 1.12
CA PHE A 322 -32.07 11.10 2.32
C PHE A 322 -32.54 11.95 3.51
N PRO A 323 -33.69 12.58 3.43
CA PRO A 323 -34.21 13.35 4.54
C PRO A 323 -34.53 12.45 5.76
N GLY A 324 -34.10 12.87 6.95
CA GLY A 324 -34.38 12.17 8.20
C GLY A 324 -33.29 11.23 8.69
N LEU A 325 -32.08 11.26 8.11
CA LEU A 325 -30.91 10.61 8.69
C LEU A 325 -30.60 11.18 10.08
N PRO A 326 -30.00 10.37 10.98
CA PRO A 326 -29.52 10.85 12.28
C PRO A 326 -28.50 11.98 12.13
N GLY A 327 -28.52 12.97 13.03
CA GLY A 327 -27.67 14.16 12.92
C GLY A 327 -26.17 13.86 12.89
N ASP A 328 -25.70 12.92 13.72
CA ASP A 328 -24.31 12.44 13.72
C ASP A 328 -23.93 11.72 12.41
N ALA A 329 -24.87 10.99 11.80
CA ALA A 329 -24.66 10.38 10.49
C ALA A 329 -24.54 11.44 9.38
N VAL A 330 -25.39 12.48 9.43
CA VAL A 330 -25.30 13.62 8.49
C VAL A 330 -23.93 14.31 8.62
N GLU A 331 -23.45 14.58 9.84
CA GLU A 331 -22.15 15.19 10.08
C GLU A 331 -20.99 14.31 9.54
N SER A 332 -21.04 13.00 9.79
CA SER A 332 -20.01 12.05 9.29
C SER A 332 -19.99 12.02 7.77
N ILE A 333 -21.13 11.84 7.12
CA ILE A 333 -21.26 11.80 5.66
C ILE A 333 -20.78 13.12 5.04
N ALA A 334 -21.19 14.26 5.59
CA ALA A 334 -20.78 15.58 5.10
C ALA A 334 -19.26 15.83 5.22
N SER A 335 -18.60 15.16 6.17
CA SER A 335 -17.13 15.22 6.32
C SER A 335 -16.38 14.19 5.46
N GLY A 336 -17.08 13.39 4.63
CA GLY A 336 -16.49 12.32 3.83
C GLY A 336 -16.13 11.08 4.64
N ALA A 337 -16.84 10.85 5.76
CA ALA A 337 -16.62 9.72 6.66
C ALA A 337 -17.87 8.84 6.74
N GLY A 338 -17.82 7.85 7.64
CA GLY A 338 -18.94 6.99 8.00
C GLY A 338 -19.16 6.91 9.51
N VAL A 339 -20.25 6.29 9.89
CA VAL A 339 -20.54 5.91 11.28
C VAL A 339 -21.44 4.70 11.33
N THR A 340 -21.10 3.73 12.17
CA THR A 340 -21.94 2.58 12.48
C THR A 340 -22.68 2.80 13.78
N ARG A 341 -24.00 2.83 13.72
CA ARG A 341 -24.85 2.94 14.90
C ARG A 341 -25.39 1.58 15.30
N SER A 342 -25.14 1.18 16.54
CA SER A 342 -25.66 -0.07 17.08
C SER A 342 -26.50 0.15 18.32
N ARG A 343 -27.49 -0.71 18.49
CA ARG A 343 -28.36 -0.75 19.67
C ARG A 343 -28.57 -2.20 20.10
N GLN A 344 -28.29 -2.48 21.37
CA GLN A 344 -28.56 -3.76 21.99
C GLN A 344 -29.94 -3.73 22.66
N LEU A 345 -30.75 -4.74 22.41
CA LEU A 345 -31.98 -5.02 23.14
C LEU A 345 -31.64 -6.03 24.24
N ILE A 346 -31.68 -5.56 25.48
CA ILE A 346 -31.33 -6.37 26.66
C ILE A 346 -32.60 -6.80 27.40
N ASN A 347 -32.71 -8.08 27.73
CA ASN A 347 -33.75 -8.59 28.62
C ASN A 347 -33.48 -8.05 30.05
N SER A 348 -34.30 -7.10 30.50
CA SER A 348 -34.11 -6.42 31.78
C SER A 348 -34.17 -7.36 33.00
N ARG A 349 -34.70 -8.58 32.87
CA ARG A 349 -34.78 -9.56 33.97
C ARG A 349 -33.58 -10.46 34.06
N LYS A 350 -32.89 -10.73 32.93
CA LYS A 350 -31.78 -11.66 32.85
C LYS A 350 -30.45 -10.98 32.54
N GLY A 351 -30.44 -9.72 32.09
CA GLY A 351 -29.25 -9.03 31.60
C GLY A 351 -28.71 -9.58 30.28
N GLU A 352 -29.46 -10.47 29.61
CA GLU A 352 -29.03 -11.11 28.37
C GLU A 352 -29.38 -10.22 27.17
N ILE A 353 -28.45 -10.11 26.21
CA ILE A 353 -28.71 -9.47 24.91
C ILE A 353 -29.68 -10.35 24.13
N VAL A 354 -30.87 -9.84 23.82
CA VAL A 354 -31.91 -10.56 23.08
C VAL A 354 -31.76 -10.34 21.59
N ASP A 355 -31.40 -9.13 21.19
CA ASP A 355 -31.21 -8.73 19.79
C ASP A 355 -30.23 -7.57 19.67
N VAL A 356 -29.60 -7.44 18.52
CA VAL A 356 -28.73 -6.33 18.17
C VAL A 356 -29.21 -5.75 16.83
N GLU A 357 -29.36 -4.45 16.80
CA GLU A 357 -29.52 -3.67 15.57
C GLU A 357 -28.23 -2.95 15.29
N SER A 358 -27.77 -2.95 14.05
CA SER A 358 -26.57 -2.22 13.63
C SER A 358 -26.76 -1.73 12.19
N ILE A 359 -26.65 -0.43 11.99
CA ILE A 359 -26.86 0.25 10.71
C ILE A 359 -25.64 1.08 10.38
N VAL A 360 -25.15 0.94 9.17
CA VAL A 360 -24.04 1.72 8.60
C VAL A 360 -24.60 2.97 7.92
N TYR A 361 -23.98 4.11 8.18
CA TYR A 361 -24.19 5.37 7.46
C TYR A 361 -22.84 5.84 6.94
N SER A 362 -22.71 6.06 5.65
CA SER A 362 -21.41 6.36 5.03
C SER A 362 -21.57 7.29 3.83
N CYS A 363 -20.50 8.07 3.55
CA CYS A 363 -20.31 8.66 2.24
C CYS A 363 -20.16 7.56 1.17
N ASP A 364 -20.00 7.94 -0.09
CA ASP A 364 -19.91 7.03 -1.23
C ASP A 364 -18.52 6.43 -1.47
N ASP A 365 -17.55 6.69 -0.57
CA ASP A 365 -16.25 6.03 -0.59
C ASP A 365 -16.37 4.55 -0.19
N HIS A 366 -16.00 3.65 -1.09
CA HIS A 366 -16.12 2.21 -0.90
C HIS A 366 -15.30 1.69 0.29
N GLY A 367 -14.12 2.30 0.56
CA GLY A 367 -13.27 1.93 1.68
C GLY A 367 -13.93 2.25 3.02
N VAL A 368 -14.51 3.45 3.13
CA VAL A 368 -15.27 3.89 4.31
C VAL A 368 -16.47 2.97 4.55
N VAL A 369 -17.23 2.62 3.49
CA VAL A 369 -18.37 1.70 3.62
C VAL A 369 -17.91 0.32 4.11
N GLN A 370 -16.79 -0.21 3.58
CA GLN A 370 -16.25 -1.51 4.02
C GLN A 370 -15.79 -1.46 5.48
N HIS A 371 -15.12 -0.38 5.89
CA HIS A 371 -14.71 -0.14 7.27
C HIS A 371 -15.91 -0.20 8.23
N GLU A 372 -16.93 0.60 7.98
CA GLU A 372 -18.13 0.67 8.79
C GLU A 372 -18.92 -0.66 8.78
N ALA A 373 -18.94 -1.35 7.65
CA ALA A 373 -19.59 -2.65 7.55
C ALA A 373 -18.93 -3.74 8.41
N VAL A 374 -17.60 -3.64 8.68
CA VAL A 374 -16.94 -4.54 9.63
C VAL A 374 -17.40 -4.28 11.06
N HIS A 375 -17.57 -3.02 11.48
CA HIS A 375 -18.15 -2.70 12.77
C HIS A 375 -19.54 -3.30 12.90
N SER A 376 -20.40 -3.13 11.89
CA SER A 376 -21.73 -3.71 11.87
C SER A 376 -21.71 -5.24 11.89
N PHE A 377 -20.80 -5.87 11.11
CA PHE A 377 -20.59 -7.32 11.15
C PHE A 377 -20.28 -7.81 12.57
N CYS A 378 -19.33 -7.17 13.24
CA CYS A 378 -18.93 -7.53 14.60
C CYS A 378 -20.05 -7.32 15.61
N ASN A 379 -20.74 -6.18 15.58
CA ASN A 379 -21.88 -5.88 16.45
C ASN A 379 -22.99 -6.92 16.30
N LEU A 380 -23.40 -7.23 15.07
CA LEU A 380 -24.46 -8.21 14.80
C LEU A 380 -24.07 -9.66 15.16
N THR A 381 -22.78 -9.98 15.12
CA THR A 381 -22.29 -11.34 15.37
C THR A 381 -21.98 -11.61 16.84
N PHE A 382 -21.40 -10.62 17.53
CA PHE A 382 -20.83 -10.78 18.87
C PHE A 382 -21.48 -9.89 19.92
N GLY A 383 -22.22 -8.85 19.52
CA GLY A 383 -22.83 -7.86 20.40
C GLY A 383 -22.06 -6.55 20.47
N SER A 384 -20.77 -6.55 20.23
CA SER A 384 -19.94 -5.34 20.13
C SER A 384 -18.80 -5.52 19.13
N ALA A 385 -18.13 -4.43 18.74
CA ALA A 385 -16.91 -4.48 17.91
C ALA A 385 -15.63 -4.61 18.77
N GLY A 386 -15.74 -4.63 20.08
CA GLY A 386 -14.62 -4.69 21.01
C GLY A 386 -14.03 -3.32 21.36
N PRO A 387 -12.87 -3.27 22.03
CA PRO A 387 -12.21 -2.02 22.37
C PRO A 387 -11.72 -1.29 21.12
N VAL A 388 -11.65 0.04 21.20
CA VAL A 388 -11.40 0.93 20.05
C VAL A 388 -10.19 0.51 19.20
N TRP A 389 -9.05 0.21 19.83
CA TRP A 389 -7.86 -0.18 19.07
C TRP A 389 -8.07 -1.43 18.19
N TYR A 390 -8.85 -2.39 18.70
CA TYR A 390 -9.17 -3.61 18.01
C TYR A 390 -10.26 -3.39 16.95
N ALA A 391 -11.33 -2.68 17.34
CA ALA A 391 -12.45 -2.37 16.47
C ALA A 391 -11.98 -1.63 15.21
N GLU A 392 -11.23 -0.53 15.38
CA GLU A 392 -10.72 0.27 14.26
C GLU A 392 -9.66 -0.48 13.44
N GLY A 393 -8.73 -1.19 14.13
CA GLY A 393 -7.71 -1.97 13.42
C GLY A 393 -8.30 -3.09 12.57
N MET A 394 -9.37 -3.76 13.04
CA MET A 394 -10.05 -4.81 12.28
C MET A 394 -10.99 -4.25 11.20
N ALA A 395 -11.54 -3.06 11.40
CA ALA A 395 -12.30 -2.36 10.36
C ALA A 395 -11.41 -1.99 9.17
N GLU A 396 -10.24 -1.45 9.42
CA GLU A 396 -9.20 -1.22 8.40
C GLU A 396 -8.74 -2.53 7.73
N MET A 397 -8.60 -3.62 8.49
CA MET A 397 -8.32 -4.94 7.91
C MET A 397 -9.37 -5.36 6.89
N GLY A 398 -10.66 -5.12 7.18
CA GLY A 398 -11.76 -5.45 6.27
C GLY A 398 -11.73 -4.64 4.97
N GLN A 399 -11.31 -3.38 5.03
CA GLN A 399 -11.10 -2.53 3.85
C GLN A 399 -9.98 -3.05 2.96
N TYR A 400 -8.86 -3.48 3.57
CA TYR A 400 -7.64 -3.83 2.84
C TYR A 400 -7.52 -5.32 2.49
N TRP A 401 -8.28 -6.22 3.14
CA TRP A 401 -8.22 -7.64 2.80
C TRP A 401 -8.69 -7.92 1.38
N LYS A 402 -7.84 -8.62 0.64
CA LYS A 402 -8.14 -9.10 -0.71
C LYS A 402 -8.14 -10.62 -0.74
N PRO A 403 -8.89 -11.24 -1.66
CA PRO A 403 -8.87 -12.68 -1.84
C PRO A 403 -7.46 -13.18 -2.20
N GLU A 404 -7.03 -14.24 -1.53
CA GLU A 404 -5.78 -14.94 -1.83
C GLU A 404 -4.48 -14.12 -1.66
N GLU A 405 -4.57 -12.86 -1.25
CA GLU A 405 -3.43 -12.03 -0.91
C GLU A 405 -3.09 -12.17 0.57
N LEU A 406 -1.90 -12.71 0.87
CA LEU A 406 -1.40 -12.87 2.23
C LEU A 406 -0.47 -11.71 2.65
N GLY A 407 -0.01 -10.93 1.70
CA GLY A 407 0.84 -9.77 1.92
C GLY A 407 0.07 -8.54 2.37
N VAL A 408 0.80 -7.55 2.85
CA VAL A 408 0.29 -6.19 3.05
C VAL A 408 -0.29 -5.67 1.74
N ASN A 409 -1.46 -5.06 1.82
CA ASN A 409 -2.11 -4.38 0.72
C ASN A 409 -2.89 -3.19 1.28
N VAL A 410 -2.30 -2.01 1.23
CA VAL A 410 -2.87 -0.77 1.77
C VAL A 410 -2.61 0.39 0.84
N ASP A 411 -3.32 1.49 1.06
CA ASP A 411 -3.07 2.73 0.34
C ASP A 411 -1.62 3.20 0.54
N PRO A 412 -0.92 3.63 -0.50
CA PRO A 412 0.44 4.20 -0.40
C PRO A 412 0.58 5.31 0.65
N VAL A 413 -0.47 6.10 0.90
CA VAL A 413 -0.49 7.14 1.94
C VAL A 413 -0.28 6.55 3.34
N VAL A 414 -0.85 5.38 3.62
CA VAL A 414 -0.68 4.67 4.91
C VAL A 414 0.76 4.20 5.05
N ILE A 415 1.36 3.67 3.98
CA ILE A 415 2.75 3.22 3.97
C ILE A 415 3.68 4.42 4.24
N ASP A 416 3.51 5.50 3.47
CA ASP A 416 4.32 6.70 3.61
C ASP A 416 4.24 7.28 5.03
N TYR A 417 3.01 7.38 5.57
CA TYR A 417 2.82 7.86 6.94
C TYR A 417 3.52 6.98 7.98
N LEU A 418 3.26 5.67 8.00
CA LEU A 418 3.81 4.77 9.02
C LEU A 418 5.34 4.65 8.93
N THR A 419 5.91 4.75 7.73
CA THR A 419 7.37 4.69 7.52
C THR A 419 8.08 5.94 8.05
N ASN A 420 7.46 7.12 7.91
CA ASN A 420 8.08 8.41 8.23
C ASN A 420 7.63 9.02 9.56
N ALA A 421 6.54 8.54 10.18
CA ALA A 421 6.04 9.04 11.45
C ALA A 421 6.90 8.57 12.64
N GLU A 422 6.87 9.34 13.71
CA GLU A 422 7.41 8.89 15.00
C GLU A 422 6.66 7.63 15.47
N LYS A 423 7.41 6.59 15.79
CA LYS A 423 6.86 5.29 16.14
C LYS A 423 6.10 5.33 17.45
N LYS A 424 4.90 4.80 17.44
CA LYS A 424 4.10 4.64 18.64
C LYS A 424 4.43 3.32 19.34
N PRO A 425 4.66 3.34 20.66
CA PRO A 425 4.82 2.12 21.44
C PRO A 425 3.49 1.35 21.55
N LEU A 426 3.57 0.02 21.74
CA LEU A 426 2.39 -0.84 21.73
C LEU A 426 1.35 -0.47 22.78
N ASP A 427 1.79 -0.07 23.98
CA ASP A 427 0.92 0.35 25.07
C ASP A 427 0.13 1.63 24.76
N GLU A 428 0.66 2.52 23.93
CA GLU A 428 -0.07 3.67 23.41
C GLU A 428 -1.14 3.24 22.38
N ILE A 429 -0.81 2.31 21.48
CA ILE A 429 -1.72 1.86 20.44
C ILE A 429 -2.93 1.12 21.04
N VAL A 430 -2.69 0.25 22.05
CA VAL A 430 -3.73 -0.57 22.68
C VAL A 430 -4.39 0.10 23.88
N LYS A 431 -4.08 1.36 24.15
CA LYS A 431 -4.58 2.09 25.32
C LYS A 431 -6.10 2.10 25.37
N ALA A 432 -6.63 1.73 26.54
CA ALA A 432 -8.06 1.78 26.79
C ALA A 432 -8.58 3.23 26.86
N GLY A 433 -9.83 3.43 26.46
CA GLY A 433 -10.52 4.71 26.62
C GLY A 433 -10.26 5.76 25.53
N GLN A 434 -9.56 5.43 24.46
CA GLN A 434 -9.51 6.28 23.26
C GLN A 434 -10.86 6.24 22.55
N ILE A 435 -11.24 7.37 21.98
CA ILE A 435 -12.52 7.54 21.27
C ILE A 435 -12.35 7.11 19.80
N THR A 436 -13.40 6.50 19.22
CA THR A 436 -13.48 6.28 17.78
C THR A 436 -13.49 7.63 17.03
N GLY A 437 -13.02 7.66 15.79
CA GLY A 437 -13.01 8.88 14.97
C GLY A 437 -11.94 9.89 15.36
N ASP A 438 -10.86 9.45 16.02
CA ASP A 438 -9.77 10.34 16.43
C ASP A 438 -8.93 10.79 15.23
N SER A 439 -8.42 9.89 14.39
CA SER A 439 -7.77 10.23 13.11
C SER A 439 -7.42 8.99 12.31
N TRP A 440 -7.33 9.11 10.98
CA TRP A 440 -6.85 8.04 10.12
C TRP A 440 -5.41 7.59 10.45
N GLN A 441 -4.59 8.49 10.99
CA GLN A 441 -3.24 8.17 11.44
C GLN A 441 -3.25 7.20 12.64
N ALA A 442 -4.17 7.39 13.58
CA ALA A 442 -4.35 6.46 14.68
C ALA A 442 -4.85 5.10 14.18
N TYR A 443 -5.73 5.10 13.19
CA TYR A 443 -6.23 3.88 12.53
C TYR A 443 -5.11 3.12 11.83
N ALA A 444 -4.21 3.81 11.14
CA ALA A 444 -3.05 3.21 10.51
C ALA A 444 -2.17 2.41 11.51
N TRP A 445 -1.88 2.96 12.69
CA TRP A 445 -1.14 2.26 13.74
C TRP A 445 -1.90 1.04 14.29
N ARG A 446 -3.21 1.15 14.47
CA ARG A 446 -4.08 0.05 14.94
C ARG A 446 -4.17 -1.06 13.91
N TRP A 447 -4.35 -0.69 12.62
CA TRP A 447 -4.30 -1.63 11.52
C TRP A 447 -2.98 -2.38 11.47
N ALA A 448 -1.84 -1.68 11.54
CA ALA A 448 -0.53 -2.29 11.47
C ALA A 448 -0.32 -3.36 12.56
N LEU A 449 -0.78 -3.08 13.79
CA LEU A 449 -0.73 -4.05 14.89
C LEU A 449 -1.68 -5.23 14.65
N CYS A 450 -2.92 -4.97 14.23
CA CYS A 450 -3.89 -6.02 13.94
C CYS A 450 -3.43 -6.90 12.78
N HIS A 451 -2.88 -6.32 11.72
CA HIS A 451 -2.33 -7.06 10.58
C HIS A 451 -1.17 -7.96 11.00
N LEU A 452 -0.19 -7.41 11.73
CA LEU A 452 0.93 -8.19 12.26
C LEU A 452 0.41 -9.40 13.05
N LEU A 453 -0.48 -9.18 14.01
CA LEU A 453 -0.98 -10.26 14.88
C LEU A 453 -1.87 -11.26 14.14
N ALA A 454 -2.69 -10.81 13.21
CA ALA A 454 -3.60 -11.66 12.45
C ALA A 454 -2.88 -12.54 11.41
N ALA A 455 -1.78 -12.07 10.85
CA ALA A 455 -0.99 -12.79 9.84
C ALA A 455 0.21 -13.57 10.43
N HIS A 456 0.56 -13.33 11.70
CA HIS A 456 1.73 -13.96 12.32
C HIS A 456 1.51 -15.45 12.62
N PRO A 457 2.39 -16.37 12.19
CA PRO A 457 2.18 -17.80 12.33
C PRO A 457 1.98 -18.27 13.78
N THR A 458 2.65 -17.64 14.75
CA THR A 458 2.53 -17.97 16.17
C THR A 458 1.36 -17.27 16.87
N HIS A 459 0.98 -16.05 16.41
CA HIS A 459 0.02 -15.21 17.13
C HIS A 459 -1.40 -15.23 16.55
N ALA A 460 -1.59 -15.58 15.27
CA ALA A 460 -2.87 -15.45 14.57
C ALA A 460 -4.04 -16.14 15.29
N GLN A 461 -3.85 -17.39 15.75
CA GLN A 461 -4.90 -18.11 16.46
C GLN A 461 -5.25 -17.48 17.82
N LYS A 462 -4.22 -17.07 18.57
CA LYS A 462 -4.36 -16.42 19.88
C LYS A 462 -5.03 -15.06 19.73
N PHE A 463 -4.64 -14.28 18.72
CA PHE A 463 -5.21 -12.97 18.43
C PHE A 463 -6.69 -13.06 18.04
N ARG A 464 -7.05 -13.98 17.15
CA ARG A 464 -8.46 -14.21 16.80
C ARG A 464 -9.30 -14.56 18.02
N LYS A 465 -8.79 -15.45 18.92
CA LYS A 465 -9.46 -15.81 20.14
C LYS A 465 -9.65 -14.62 21.06
N LEU A 466 -8.60 -13.83 21.28
CA LEU A 466 -8.65 -12.60 22.06
C LEU A 466 -9.71 -11.63 21.53
N GLY A 467 -9.73 -11.41 20.20
CA GLY A 467 -10.71 -10.55 19.56
C GLY A 467 -12.15 -10.97 19.85
N VAL A 468 -12.46 -12.27 19.70
CA VAL A 468 -13.80 -12.79 20.03
C VAL A 468 -14.12 -12.58 21.52
N GLU A 469 -13.17 -12.86 22.42
CA GLU A 469 -13.37 -12.68 23.87
C GLU A 469 -13.61 -11.20 24.25
N MET A 470 -12.91 -10.25 23.59
CA MET A 470 -13.13 -8.83 23.80
C MET A 470 -14.50 -8.36 23.25
N MET A 471 -14.91 -8.83 22.07
CA MET A 471 -16.18 -8.47 21.46
C MET A 471 -17.41 -9.00 22.23
N ILE A 472 -17.28 -10.12 22.94
CA ILE A 472 -18.35 -10.63 23.84
C ILE A 472 -18.18 -10.12 25.28
N GLU A 473 -17.32 -9.14 25.48
CA GLU A 473 -17.06 -8.51 26.78
C GLU A 473 -16.69 -9.49 27.91
N LYS A 474 -15.92 -10.53 27.55
CA LYS A 474 -15.48 -11.53 28.52
C LYS A 474 -14.56 -10.89 29.57
N GLU A 475 -14.86 -11.12 30.83
CA GLU A 475 -14.06 -10.59 31.94
C GLU A 475 -12.59 -11.01 31.82
N GLY A 476 -11.66 -10.03 31.99
CA GLY A 476 -10.23 -10.23 31.90
C GLY A 476 -9.66 -10.35 30.49
N ALA A 477 -10.48 -10.27 29.43
CA ALA A 477 -9.99 -10.27 28.06
C ALA A 477 -9.36 -8.91 27.72
N SER A 478 -8.04 -8.87 27.62
CA SER A 478 -7.28 -7.67 27.24
C SER A 478 -5.99 -8.03 26.51
N PHE A 479 -5.43 -7.06 25.80
CA PHE A 479 -4.13 -7.21 25.15
C PHE A 479 -3.05 -7.60 26.17
N GLU A 480 -3.00 -6.94 27.31
CA GLU A 480 -2.00 -7.19 28.35
C GLU A 480 -2.13 -8.59 28.96
N THR A 481 -3.34 -9.03 29.26
CA THR A 481 -3.58 -10.40 29.77
C THR A 481 -3.15 -11.46 28.75
N CYS A 482 -3.32 -11.16 27.47
CA CYS A 482 -2.99 -12.08 26.39
C CYS A 482 -1.50 -12.06 26.02
N TYR A 483 -0.88 -10.88 25.94
CA TYR A 483 0.46 -10.70 25.35
C TYR A 483 1.51 -10.13 26.32
N GLY A 484 1.14 -9.83 27.58
CA GLY A 484 2.05 -9.21 28.55
C GLY A 484 3.38 -9.95 28.71
N ASP A 485 3.34 -11.29 28.77
CA ASP A 485 4.54 -12.13 28.93
C ASP A 485 5.48 -12.04 27.72
N VAL A 486 4.97 -11.77 26.53
CA VAL A 486 5.73 -11.67 25.27
C VAL A 486 5.76 -10.26 24.69
N ALA A 487 5.29 -9.26 25.45
CA ALA A 487 5.16 -7.88 24.96
C ALA A 487 6.48 -7.32 24.42
N ARG A 488 7.62 -7.68 25.02
CA ARG A 488 8.94 -7.26 24.55
C ARG A 488 9.32 -7.88 23.21
N GLN A 489 8.99 -9.16 22.98
CA GLN A 489 9.21 -9.84 21.70
C GLN A 489 8.34 -9.20 20.63
N LEU A 490 7.05 -9.04 20.94
CA LEU A 490 6.09 -8.43 20.04
C LEU A 490 6.44 -6.97 19.68
N ALA A 491 6.94 -6.18 20.65
CA ALA A 491 7.39 -4.82 20.38
C ALA A 491 8.58 -4.78 19.41
N PHE A 492 9.50 -5.73 19.53
CA PHE A 492 10.61 -5.87 18.58
C PHE A 492 10.11 -6.26 17.17
N GLU A 493 9.23 -7.24 17.05
CA GLU A 493 8.69 -7.66 15.76
C GLU A 493 7.85 -6.55 15.11
N TYR A 494 7.06 -5.84 15.89
CA TYR A 494 6.30 -4.69 15.42
C TYR A 494 7.21 -3.57 14.90
N ASP A 495 8.33 -3.30 15.60
CA ASP A 495 9.33 -2.34 15.13
C ASP A 495 9.98 -2.79 13.81
N GLN A 496 10.32 -4.09 13.68
CA GLN A 496 10.85 -4.64 12.42
C GLN A 496 9.83 -4.58 11.29
N PHE A 497 8.56 -4.90 11.58
CA PHE A 497 7.47 -4.82 10.62
C PHE A 497 7.31 -3.38 10.10
N VAL A 498 7.12 -2.39 10.99
CA VAL A 498 6.89 -0.99 10.59
C VAL A 498 8.08 -0.37 9.85
N ARG A 499 9.32 -0.85 10.10
CA ARG A 499 10.51 -0.38 9.37
C ARG A 499 10.58 -0.85 7.92
N ASN A 500 10.06 -2.04 7.65
CA ASN A 500 10.37 -2.77 6.43
C ASN A 500 9.12 -3.06 5.58
N PHE A 501 7.92 -2.68 6.05
CA PHE A 501 6.71 -3.04 5.33
C PHE A 501 6.45 -2.16 4.11
N GLY A 502 5.73 -2.74 3.18
CA GLY A 502 5.18 -2.14 1.98
C GLY A 502 4.19 -3.12 1.38
N ASN A 503 3.51 -2.75 0.30
CA ASN A 503 2.60 -3.68 -0.37
C ASN A 503 3.36 -4.90 -0.86
N GLY A 504 2.86 -6.10 -0.52
CA GLY A 504 3.53 -7.37 -0.77
C GLY A 504 4.29 -7.93 0.44
N TYR A 505 4.59 -7.13 1.49
CA TYR A 505 5.26 -7.64 2.69
C TYR A 505 4.49 -8.79 3.34
N ARG A 506 5.18 -9.88 3.63
CA ARG A 506 4.63 -11.13 4.17
C ARG A 506 5.05 -11.32 5.63
N VAL A 507 4.13 -11.02 6.57
CA VAL A 507 4.37 -11.20 8.01
C VAL A 507 4.76 -12.65 8.34
N ASP A 508 4.11 -13.64 7.72
CA ASP A 508 4.37 -15.06 7.96
C ASP A 508 5.77 -15.51 7.50
N LEU A 509 6.33 -14.88 6.46
CA LEU A 509 7.70 -15.15 5.99
C LEU A 509 8.76 -14.40 6.82
N CYS A 510 8.37 -13.29 7.45
CA CYS A 510 9.27 -12.40 8.20
C CYS A 510 9.17 -12.58 9.72
N ALA A 511 8.31 -13.47 10.22
CA ALA A 511 8.13 -13.73 11.64
C ALA A 511 9.46 -14.11 12.30
N TRP A 512 9.74 -13.51 13.47
CA TRP A 512 10.98 -13.73 14.19
C TRP A 512 10.96 -15.03 14.99
N ASP A 513 12.02 -15.82 14.86
CA ASP A 513 12.17 -17.05 15.63
C ASP A 513 12.92 -16.78 16.96
N PHE A 514 12.15 -16.61 18.05
CA PHE A 514 12.69 -16.50 19.41
C PHE A 514 12.93 -17.85 20.09
N GLN A 515 12.52 -18.97 19.47
CA GLN A 515 12.56 -20.29 20.10
C GLN A 515 13.87 -21.02 19.81
N THR A 516 14.51 -20.73 18.69
CA THR A 516 15.77 -21.38 18.32
C THR A 516 16.88 -20.95 19.27
N GLU A 517 17.40 -21.92 20.02
CA GLU A 517 18.54 -21.69 20.91
C GLU A 517 19.84 -21.53 20.10
N CYS A 518 20.65 -20.54 20.49
CA CYS A 518 21.97 -20.31 19.94
C CYS A 518 23.04 -20.77 20.93
N SER A 519 24.14 -21.33 20.44
CA SER A 519 25.26 -21.79 21.22
C SER A 519 26.59 -21.36 20.63
N LYS A 520 27.63 -21.30 21.48
CA LYS A 520 29.01 -21.04 21.06
C LYS A 520 29.59 -22.30 20.45
N ILE A 521 30.38 -22.14 19.41
CA ILE A 521 31.15 -23.25 18.84
C ILE A 521 32.33 -23.57 19.75
N VAL A 522 32.44 -24.84 20.18
CA VAL A 522 33.53 -25.34 21.02
C VAL A 522 34.47 -26.24 20.23
N GLY A 523 35.76 -25.97 20.28
CA GLY A 523 36.79 -26.79 19.62
C GLY A 523 36.64 -26.85 18.10
N SER A 524 36.50 -28.06 17.55
CA SER A 524 36.40 -28.31 16.11
C SER A 524 34.93 -28.49 15.63
N GLU A 525 33.99 -28.19 16.47
CA GLU A 525 32.56 -28.26 16.14
C GLU A 525 32.22 -27.35 14.95
N ARG A 526 31.16 -27.70 14.24
CA ARG A 526 30.60 -26.92 13.13
C ARG A 526 29.09 -26.79 13.32
N ILE A 527 28.59 -25.61 13.04
CA ILE A 527 27.15 -25.36 12.95
C ILE A 527 26.74 -25.45 11.48
N ARG A 528 25.62 -26.10 11.20
CA ARG A 528 25.00 -26.16 9.88
C ARG A 528 23.55 -25.69 10.00
N ARG A 529 23.14 -24.80 9.10
CA ARG A 529 21.74 -24.35 8.95
C ARG A 529 21.33 -24.27 7.49
N GLU A 530 20.08 -24.53 7.25
CA GLU A 530 19.41 -24.30 5.97
C GLU A 530 18.68 -22.96 6.06
N ILE A 531 18.97 -22.07 5.11
CA ILE A 531 18.46 -20.71 5.05
C ILE A 531 17.65 -20.58 3.78
N LYS A 532 16.35 -20.32 3.92
CA LYS A 532 15.42 -20.19 2.79
C LYS A 532 15.52 -18.81 2.16
N ALA A 533 15.46 -18.73 0.84
CA ALA A 533 15.44 -17.45 0.10
C ALA A 533 14.21 -16.59 0.47
N ALA A 534 13.04 -17.23 0.54
CA ALA A 534 11.76 -16.56 0.87
C ALA A 534 11.61 -16.14 2.35
N GLY A 535 12.60 -16.39 3.22
CA GLY A 535 12.52 -16.06 4.64
C GLY A 535 13.10 -14.69 4.98
N GLY A 536 12.51 -13.99 5.95
CA GLY A 536 13.14 -12.86 6.61
C GLY A 536 14.41 -13.30 7.38
N TRP A 537 14.71 -12.65 8.49
CA TRP A 537 15.84 -13.02 9.34
C TRP A 537 15.67 -14.42 9.96
N GLN A 538 16.62 -15.31 9.71
CA GLN A 538 16.59 -16.70 10.16
C GLN A 538 17.78 -16.99 11.09
N PRO A 539 17.58 -17.65 12.26
CA PRO A 539 18.66 -17.92 13.21
C PRO A 539 19.61 -18.97 12.67
N THR A 540 20.91 -18.72 12.82
CA THR A 540 21.94 -19.71 12.46
C THR A 540 22.23 -20.74 13.56
N THR A 541 21.69 -20.59 14.77
CA THR A 541 22.06 -21.25 16.02
C THR A 541 23.45 -20.88 16.56
N LEU A 542 24.14 -19.93 15.93
CA LEU A 542 25.47 -19.48 16.34
C LEU A 542 25.37 -18.27 17.30
N GLU A 543 25.92 -18.43 18.49
CA GLU A 543 26.24 -17.33 19.39
C GLU A 543 27.66 -16.83 19.11
N LEU A 544 27.78 -15.61 18.62
CA LEU A 544 29.04 -14.93 18.33
C LEU A 544 29.67 -14.35 19.59
N GLU A 545 31.00 -14.35 19.65
CA GLU A 545 31.80 -13.66 20.66
C GLU A 545 32.58 -12.53 20.01
N LYS A 546 32.43 -11.32 20.52
CA LYS A 546 33.10 -10.12 19.98
C LYS A 546 34.59 -10.33 19.76
N GLY A 547 35.09 -9.98 18.58
CA GLY A 547 36.48 -10.09 18.18
C GLY A 547 36.96 -11.48 17.77
N LYS A 548 36.09 -12.51 17.91
CA LYS A 548 36.40 -13.86 17.46
C LYS A 548 36.10 -14.02 15.98
N SER A 549 36.93 -14.78 15.28
CA SER A 549 36.80 -15.04 13.84
C SER A 549 36.12 -16.38 13.58
N TYR A 550 35.20 -16.37 12.64
CA TYR A 550 34.42 -17.54 12.23
C TYR A 550 34.49 -17.70 10.72
N ASP A 551 35.07 -18.83 10.28
CA ASP A 551 34.99 -19.21 8.86
C ASP A 551 33.60 -19.71 8.55
N TYR A 552 33.06 -19.32 7.40
CA TYR A 552 31.78 -19.81 6.92
C TYR A 552 31.86 -20.19 5.44
N ILE A 553 30.93 -21.08 5.05
CA ILE A 553 30.67 -21.45 3.67
C ILE A 553 29.16 -21.67 3.49
N ALA A 554 28.60 -21.06 2.47
CA ALA A 554 27.23 -21.26 2.02
C ALA A 554 27.23 -22.09 0.73
N GLN A 555 26.46 -23.16 0.69
CA GLN A 555 26.37 -24.09 -0.43
C GLN A 555 24.92 -24.23 -0.88
N GLY A 556 24.71 -24.34 -2.18
CA GLY A 556 23.41 -24.39 -2.81
C GLY A 556 23.15 -23.14 -3.65
N ASN A 557 21.95 -23.06 -4.19
CA ASN A 557 21.48 -21.93 -4.96
C ASN A 557 20.06 -21.58 -4.53
N TRP A 558 19.70 -20.34 -4.74
CA TRP A 558 18.38 -19.80 -4.58
C TRP A 558 18.00 -18.86 -5.72
N LYS A 559 16.75 -18.47 -5.78
CA LYS A 559 16.25 -17.48 -6.73
C LYS A 559 15.55 -16.37 -5.97
N VAL A 560 15.74 -15.14 -6.40
CA VAL A 560 15.07 -13.95 -5.85
C VAL A 560 13.81 -13.58 -6.62
N ASN A 561 13.49 -14.34 -7.67
CA ASN A 561 12.17 -14.34 -8.31
C ASN A 561 12.00 -15.69 -9.01
N LYS A 562 10.75 -16.08 -9.21
CA LYS A 562 10.38 -17.40 -9.75
C LYS A 562 11.03 -17.72 -11.10
N ASP A 563 11.14 -16.72 -11.97
CA ASP A 563 11.69 -16.84 -13.33
C ASP A 563 13.15 -16.38 -13.43
N GLY A 564 13.77 -16.02 -12.29
CA GLY A 564 15.12 -15.50 -12.22
C GLY A 564 16.21 -16.56 -12.36
N ALA A 565 17.43 -16.09 -12.52
CA ALA A 565 18.61 -16.95 -12.51
C ALA A 565 18.83 -17.54 -11.11
N GLU A 566 19.42 -18.73 -11.05
CA GLU A 566 19.94 -19.29 -9.80
C GLU A 566 21.18 -18.51 -9.35
N LEU A 567 21.18 -18.07 -8.10
CA LEU A 567 22.25 -17.32 -7.45
C LEU A 567 22.82 -18.14 -6.29
N ASP A 568 24.10 -18.07 -6.07
CA ASP A 568 24.72 -18.57 -4.84
C ASP A 568 24.74 -17.48 -3.75
N GLY A 569 25.42 -17.70 -2.65
CA GLY A 569 25.50 -16.75 -1.54
C GLY A 569 26.23 -15.42 -1.87
N ASN A 570 26.81 -15.26 -3.06
CA ASN A 570 27.39 -13.99 -3.51
C ASN A 570 26.31 -13.03 -4.05
N GLY A 571 25.16 -13.57 -4.48
CA GLY A 571 24.12 -12.78 -5.14
C GLY A 571 24.51 -12.35 -6.56
N ASP A 572 23.74 -11.40 -7.10
CA ASP A 572 24.02 -10.77 -8.38
C ASP A 572 24.88 -9.49 -8.26
N GLU A 573 25.22 -8.87 -9.38
CA GLU A 573 26.05 -7.65 -9.42
C GLU A 573 25.39 -6.45 -8.70
N SER A 574 24.09 -6.47 -8.47
CA SER A 574 23.35 -5.43 -7.74
C SER A 574 23.22 -5.73 -6.24
N GLY A 575 23.65 -6.93 -5.81
CA GLY A 575 23.58 -7.40 -4.43
C GLY A 575 22.27 -8.13 -4.10
N HIS A 576 21.34 -8.32 -5.07
CA HIS A 576 20.16 -9.15 -4.85
C HIS A 576 20.60 -10.62 -4.72
N GLY A 577 19.97 -11.34 -3.84
CA GLY A 577 20.32 -12.73 -3.58
C GLY A 577 21.62 -12.92 -2.81
N GLN A 578 22.29 -11.87 -2.36
CA GLN A 578 23.47 -11.99 -1.49
C GLN A 578 23.07 -12.51 -0.12
N LEU A 579 23.88 -13.41 0.45
CA LEU A 579 23.73 -13.80 1.85
C LEU A 579 24.18 -12.65 2.76
N VAL A 580 23.31 -12.18 3.64
CA VAL A 580 23.62 -11.14 4.63
C VAL A 580 23.34 -11.64 6.03
N GLY A 581 24.10 -11.15 7.01
CA GLY A 581 23.97 -11.46 8.42
C GLY A 581 23.62 -10.24 9.26
N ALA A 582 23.03 -10.46 10.45
CA ALA A 582 22.86 -9.43 11.46
C ALA A 582 22.97 -10.06 12.86
N ILE A 583 23.40 -9.27 13.84
CA ILE A 583 23.59 -9.75 15.20
C ILE A 583 22.43 -9.28 16.07
N PHE A 584 21.69 -10.24 16.58
CA PHE A 584 20.60 -10.02 17.51
C PHE A 584 21.13 -10.04 18.94
N THR A 585 20.85 -8.98 19.70
CA THR A 585 21.35 -8.77 21.06
C THR A 585 20.26 -8.29 22.00
N THR A 586 20.52 -8.38 23.30
CA THR A 586 19.70 -7.76 24.33
C THR A 586 20.55 -6.71 25.06
N VAL A 587 20.20 -5.43 24.91
CA VAL A 587 20.90 -4.32 25.57
C VAL A 587 19.90 -3.60 26.47
N ALA A 588 20.26 -3.47 27.74
CA ALA A 588 19.39 -2.85 28.77
C ALA A 588 17.94 -3.39 28.76
N GLY A 589 17.77 -4.69 28.54
CA GLY A 589 16.48 -5.36 28.50
C GLY A 589 15.68 -5.17 27.21
N ARG A 590 16.24 -4.51 26.19
CA ARG A 590 15.62 -4.33 24.86
C ARG A 590 16.29 -5.20 23.82
N TYR A 591 15.52 -5.76 22.93
CA TYR A 591 16.04 -6.47 21.75
C TYR A 591 16.53 -5.47 20.70
N GLN A 592 17.67 -5.78 20.12
CA GLN A 592 18.28 -4.97 19.07
C GLN A 592 18.85 -5.87 17.99
N LEU A 593 18.77 -5.42 16.75
CA LEU A 593 19.40 -6.02 15.58
C LEU A 593 20.45 -5.05 15.06
N SER A 594 21.65 -5.57 14.79
CA SER A 594 22.71 -4.76 14.17
C SER A 594 22.35 -4.37 12.73
N GLU A 595 23.09 -3.41 12.19
CA GLU A 595 23.11 -3.21 10.74
C GLU A 595 23.51 -4.52 10.02
N PRO A 596 23.01 -4.74 8.80
CA PRO A 596 23.38 -5.89 8.00
C PRO A 596 24.89 -5.99 7.77
N ILE A 597 25.41 -7.19 7.86
CA ILE A 597 26.81 -7.55 7.56
C ILE A 597 26.77 -8.33 6.24
N GLU A 598 27.47 -7.81 5.23
CA GLU A 598 27.60 -8.52 3.98
C GLU A 598 28.38 -9.83 4.20
N LEU A 599 27.75 -10.91 3.80
CA LEU A 599 28.35 -12.22 3.69
C LEU A 599 28.39 -12.60 2.20
N SER A 600 29.08 -13.66 1.89
CA SER A 600 29.19 -14.17 0.52
C SER A 600 29.06 -15.71 0.55
N ALA A 601 29.28 -16.38 -0.57
CA ALA A 601 29.27 -17.83 -0.59
C ALA A 601 30.32 -18.46 0.35
N LYS A 602 31.40 -17.74 0.68
CA LYS A 602 32.39 -18.17 1.68
C LYS A 602 33.22 -17.01 2.19
N GLY A 603 33.67 -17.09 3.43
CA GLY A 603 34.53 -16.05 4.00
C GLY A 603 34.85 -16.29 5.46
N THR A 604 35.41 -15.25 6.09
CA THR A 604 35.66 -15.20 7.52
C THR A 604 34.95 -13.99 8.10
N LEU A 605 34.02 -14.22 9.05
CA LEU A 605 33.33 -13.18 9.81
C LEU A 605 34.14 -12.90 11.09
N VAL A 606 34.67 -11.69 11.25
CA VAL A 606 35.17 -11.21 12.54
C VAL A 606 34.00 -10.57 13.26
N ALA A 607 33.55 -11.17 14.37
CA ALA A 607 32.35 -10.72 15.08
C ALA A 607 32.53 -9.30 15.65
N PRO A 608 31.81 -8.29 15.17
CA PRO A 608 31.91 -6.91 15.67
C PRO A 608 31.28 -6.75 17.08
N ALA A 609 30.37 -7.64 17.43
CA ALA A 609 29.70 -7.71 18.73
C ALA A 609 29.43 -9.16 19.14
N SER A 610 29.17 -9.39 20.43
CA SER A 610 28.62 -10.66 20.90
C SER A 610 27.12 -10.68 20.74
N GLY A 611 26.53 -11.84 20.39
CA GLY A 611 25.09 -12.01 20.21
C GLY A 611 24.77 -13.17 19.27
N HIS A 612 23.50 -13.34 18.94
CA HIS A 612 23.02 -14.41 18.08
C HIS A 612 23.07 -13.96 16.61
N LEU A 613 23.69 -14.78 15.76
CA LEU A 613 23.75 -14.49 14.33
C LEU A 613 22.47 -14.95 13.64
N PHE A 614 21.81 -14.01 12.99
CA PHE A 614 20.72 -14.23 12.05
C PHE A 614 21.20 -13.94 10.64
N VAL A 615 20.66 -14.63 9.66
CA VAL A 615 21.02 -14.44 8.24
C VAL A 615 19.75 -14.47 7.37
N ARG A 616 19.84 -13.84 6.20
CA ARG A 616 18.79 -13.86 5.19
C ARG A 616 19.37 -13.73 3.78
N CYS A 617 18.52 -13.99 2.78
CA CYS A 617 18.72 -13.54 1.42
C CYS A 617 18.52 -12.02 1.34
N GLN A 618 19.43 -11.30 0.72
CA GLN A 618 19.31 -9.86 0.48
C GLN A 618 18.33 -9.62 -0.66
N GLU A 619 17.15 -9.15 -0.32
CA GLU A 619 16.05 -8.84 -1.25
C GLU A 619 15.17 -7.76 -0.64
N ASP A 620 14.32 -7.12 -1.45
CA ASP A 620 13.27 -6.24 -0.93
C ASP A 620 12.30 -7.04 -0.04
N TRP A 621 11.91 -6.44 1.07
CA TRP A 621 11.01 -7.09 2.05
C TRP A 621 9.62 -7.38 1.50
N THR A 622 9.22 -6.69 0.44
CA THR A 622 7.92 -6.83 -0.22
C THR A 622 7.92 -7.90 -1.31
N GLU A 623 9.09 -8.40 -1.71
CA GLU A 623 9.27 -9.32 -2.83
C GLU A 623 9.68 -10.75 -2.40
N LEU A 624 9.70 -11.05 -1.09
CA LEU A 624 10.12 -12.36 -0.58
C LEU A 624 9.22 -13.52 -1.01
N SER A 625 7.99 -13.26 -1.43
CA SER A 625 6.96 -14.30 -1.67
C SER A 625 7.22 -15.17 -2.91
N ASP A 626 7.98 -14.68 -3.88
CA ASP A 626 8.32 -15.38 -5.12
C ASP A 626 9.75 -15.92 -5.14
N ASN A 627 10.48 -15.77 -4.03
CA ASN A 627 11.80 -16.36 -3.84
C ASN A 627 11.71 -17.88 -3.66
N GLU A 628 12.66 -18.61 -4.27
CA GLU A 628 12.73 -20.06 -4.20
C GLU A 628 14.13 -20.54 -3.82
N GLY A 629 14.20 -21.75 -3.21
CA GLY A 629 15.46 -22.41 -2.88
C GLY A 629 16.01 -22.06 -1.51
N GLU A 630 17.18 -22.63 -1.20
CA GLU A 630 17.83 -22.52 0.10
C GLU A 630 19.34 -22.66 0.01
N LEU A 631 20.06 -21.99 0.91
CA LEU A 631 21.48 -22.23 1.12
C LEU A 631 21.72 -23.03 2.39
N LYS A 632 22.68 -23.95 2.33
CA LYS A 632 23.23 -24.65 3.50
C LYS A 632 24.46 -23.90 3.99
N VAL A 633 24.32 -23.19 5.10
CA VAL A 633 25.40 -22.40 5.67
C VAL A 633 26.08 -23.15 6.80
N PHE A 634 27.40 -23.21 6.75
CA PHE A 634 28.25 -23.87 7.74
C PHE A 634 29.14 -22.84 8.41
N PHE A 635 29.27 -22.91 9.72
CA PHE A 635 30.15 -22.06 10.52
C PHE A 635 31.13 -22.88 11.35
N ARG A 636 32.38 -22.43 11.50
CA ARG A 636 33.36 -22.95 12.45
C ARG A 636 34.19 -21.79 13.01
N VAL A 637 34.82 -22.00 14.15
CA VAL A 637 35.83 -21.05 14.64
C VAL A 637 37.04 -21.13 13.70
N THR A 638 37.57 -19.97 13.30
CA THR A 638 38.79 -19.90 12.48
C THR A 638 39.99 -20.48 13.27
N PRO A 639 40.70 -21.48 12.77
CA PRO A 639 41.90 -21.96 13.43
C PRO A 639 42.91 -20.83 13.61
N LYS A 640 43.61 -20.81 14.75
CA LYS A 640 44.66 -19.84 15.03
C LYS A 640 45.91 -20.11 14.21
#